data_ad7e4c388e8c17258a7f280f35963338
#
_entry.id   ad7e4c388e8c17258a7f280f35963338
#
_cell.length_a   1.000
_cell.length_b   1.000
_cell.length_c   1.000
_cell.angle_alpha   90.00
_cell.angle_beta   90.00
_cell.angle_gamma   90.00
#
_symmetry.space_group_name_H-M   'P 1'
#
loop_
_entity.id
_entity.type
_entity.pdbx_description
1 polymer ?
#
loop_
_entity_poly.entity_id
_entity_poly.type
_entity_poly.pdbx_seq_one_letter_code
_entity_poly.pdbx_strand_id
1 'polypeptide(L)'
;MRRLAWEFRTTYPTLILNRINEQTGKNLQKIYALTHCPVLIFADNNFIELDEAKNLQVELKRMGFAFVICYFQRKLKGIHEKEEGSVYTLVHHFNLNEIKQMQAKFQDFLSEEKTNEIFEKQIKENQDRLPFVFSMYVFDKEFKGIKPYIANFLEKMNNQSKKILFALALADYGNVSIDIQYFMDLFNDESVDEFLLEESPGISELVRMEDVSGKRKIRIRYHLFGEEILKQMSNGREATTISFSNLVDYILDFIEDSRKNRFYTSKDTLQLLRNLFITRKADVNAEKPVFSPLIMKLREEHKTIFDESYDPSNDAIVRIFNKLVEVYPEEPHFTAHLARFYFYIDKNYKKGFSNIDSAIELSENENGYVDPLLYHMKAMGYSSRITNVYRKEILRNFRENSKSDCIKLREQIQEDAEKAFKYFKMVRDSNIGVAGHVSEINLCIQIADLAKNMINETESFDEYLISDGGKWAVQYIDRAETLWEECKQLASDSAYEDLDGIEERLRSLTVSIEESIQIWKKYIENVGNKGCTQARRILARSYLKAAEQTESLENKKVLYMEVVHLMECNISEENQHVENIRIWFDSIKQLEVENQDQLIQDAIIKLNRWVNLTDSVDAHYYRFVLKFIQTIDGSMLAEGELPKLLRELKQKSTSKYNRTVTQHWLSKNGKGINALITNNRNRKNAVSEEEMVKTMFLLTGRISSNYVNDSHAYIVCHGIEIYFNPSATKGEISKVNIGQRVKFGLGFSYDGPRAYNSSIKLLGMDEFNENKREIENGIIVKCEVIKNLEHYVRVRIIGSSEMGSIHVNELKKPYSADKRPNIGNVFEAKVLMKKFDNAKHCDIWQLTMNTDNAIQDIIEETAVGRALRLSGIKNH
;
A
#
# COMPACT_ATOMS: atom_id res chain seq x y z
N MET A 1 -25.46 14.50 -4.39
CA MET A 1 -24.69 14.14 -5.59
C MET A 1 -25.36 14.59 -6.90
N ARG A 2 -26.49 13.98 -7.35
CA ARG A 2 -27.11 14.26 -8.68
C ARG A 2 -27.40 15.75 -8.91
N ARG A 3 -27.86 16.50 -7.89
CA ARG A 3 -28.11 17.94 -8.00
C ARG A 3 -26.83 18.75 -8.27
N LEU A 4 -25.75 18.46 -7.58
CA LEU A 4 -24.45 19.09 -7.82
C LEU A 4 -23.93 18.77 -9.24
N ALA A 5 -24.00 17.51 -9.65
CA ALA A 5 -23.64 17.15 -11.02
C ALA A 5 -24.46 17.92 -12.06
N TRP A 6 -25.76 18.09 -11.83
CA TRP A 6 -26.64 18.89 -12.70
C TRP A 6 -26.24 20.38 -12.76
N GLU A 7 -25.91 20.99 -11.63
CA GLU A 7 -25.50 22.40 -11.58
C GLU A 7 -24.21 22.66 -12.37
N PHE A 8 -23.22 21.77 -12.24
CA PHE A 8 -21.92 21.97 -12.87
C PHE A 8 -21.85 21.53 -14.34
N ARG A 9 -22.85 20.81 -14.88
CA ARG A 9 -22.84 20.23 -16.23
C ARG A 9 -22.66 21.23 -17.39
N THR A 10 -23.00 22.49 -17.15
CA THR A 10 -22.88 23.57 -18.15
C THR A 10 -21.51 24.23 -18.13
N THR A 11 -20.75 24.04 -17.05
CA THR A 11 -19.45 24.69 -16.86
C THR A 11 -18.29 23.71 -17.07
N TYR A 12 -18.48 22.43 -16.68
CA TYR A 12 -17.46 21.40 -16.73
C TYR A 12 -18.03 20.11 -17.34
N PRO A 13 -17.20 19.30 -18.02
CA PRO A 13 -17.56 17.94 -18.34
C PRO A 13 -17.81 17.15 -17.04
N THR A 14 -19.07 16.81 -16.79
CA THR A 14 -19.51 16.24 -15.54
C THR A 14 -20.03 14.82 -15.72
N LEU A 15 -19.53 13.88 -14.93
CA LEU A 15 -19.88 12.45 -15.02
C LEU A 15 -20.25 11.90 -13.65
N ILE A 16 -21.14 10.92 -13.66
CA ILE A 16 -21.47 10.09 -12.50
C ILE A 16 -20.95 8.68 -12.80
N LEU A 17 -20.04 8.18 -11.96
CA LEU A 17 -19.50 6.83 -12.08
C LEU A 17 -20.36 5.84 -11.32
N ASN A 18 -20.83 4.81 -12.03
CA ASN A 18 -21.55 3.67 -11.44
C ASN A 18 -20.67 2.42 -11.33
N ARG A 19 -19.54 2.39 -12.02
CA ARG A 19 -18.53 1.32 -11.93
C ARG A 19 -17.18 1.81 -12.46
N ILE A 20 -16.12 1.20 -12.00
CA ILE A 20 -14.76 1.40 -12.49
C ILE A 20 -14.31 0.13 -13.21
N ASN A 21 -13.68 0.27 -14.37
CA ASN A 21 -13.07 -0.81 -15.14
C ASN A 21 -11.78 -0.31 -15.80
N GLU A 22 -11.03 -1.22 -16.43
CA GLU A 22 -9.74 -0.92 -17.08
C GLU A 22 -9.77 0.20 -18.13
N GLN A 23 -10.95 0.50 -18.69
CA GLN A 23 -11.11 1.56 -19.70
C GLN A 23 -11.53 2.91 -19.09
N THR A 24 -11.90 2.94 -17.82
CA THR A 24 -12.45 4.15 -17.17
C THR A 24 -11.46 5.31 -17.26
N GLY A 25 -10.20 5.11 -16.87
CA GLY A 25 -9.17 6.15 -16.94
C GLY A 25 -8.95 6.67 -18.34
N LYS A 26 -8.86 5.77 -19.34
CA LYS A 26 -8.68 6.15 -20.76
C LYS A 26 -9.87 6.94 -21.31
N ASN A 27 -11.08 6.59 -20.94
CA ASN A 27 -12.28 7.32 -21.37
C ASN A 27 -12.35 8.72 -20.76
N LEU A 28 -11.97 8.87 -19.48
CA LEU A 28 -11.89 10.17 -18.82
C LEU A 28 -10.82 11.06 -19.44
N GLN A 29 -9.66 10.51 -19.79
CA GLN A 29 -8.60 11.21 -20.49
C GLN A 29 -9.06 11.69 -21.88
N LYS A 30 -9.82 10.86 -22.62
CA LYS A 30 -10.42 11.28 -23.91
C LYS A 30 -11.38 12.46 -23.76
N ILE A 31 -12.20 12.47 -22.72
CA ILE A 31 -13.12 13.58 -22.46
C ILE A 31 -12.32 14.87 -22.19
N TYR A 32 -11.27 14.78 -21.36
CA TYR A 32 -10.38 15.92 -21.12
C TYR A 32 -9.73 16.40 -22.43
N ALA A 33 -9.21 15.51 -23.25
CA ALA A 33 -8.58 15.84 -24.52
C ALA A 33 -9.53 16.51 -25.52
N LEU A 34 -10.82 16.17 -25.49
CA LEU A 34 -11.85 16.78 -26.36
C LEU A 34 -12.33 18.13 -25.86
N THR A 35 -12.39 18.33 -24.54
CA THR A 35 -13.01 19.53 -23.94
C THR A 35 -11.99 20.55 -23.49
N HIS A 36 -10.73 20.12 -23.22
CA HIS A 36 -9.68 20.92 -22.59
C HIS A 36 -10.09 21.56 -21.25
N CYS A 37 -11.12 21.00 -20.60
CA CYS A 37 -11.64 21.46 -19.31
C CYS A 37 -11.43 20.39 -18.24
N PRO A 38 -11.21 20.77 -16.97
CA PRO A 38 -11.16 19.81 -15.87
C PRO A 38 -12.39 18.91 -15.84
N VAL A 39 -12.19 17.59 -15.74
CA VAL A 39 -13.30 16.62 -15.70
C VAL A 39 -13.81 16.48 -14.27
N LEU A 40 -15.08 16.75 -14.05
CA LEU A 40 -15.74 16.65 -12.75
C LEU A 40 -16.41 15.28 -12.61
N ILE A 41 -15.94 14.47 -11.68
CA ILE A 41 -16.31 13.07 -11.49
C ILE A 41 -17.04 12.93 -10.16
N PHE A 42 -18.26 12.42 -10.20
CA PHE A 42 -19.07 12.12 -9.01
C PHE A 42 -19.14 10.61 -8.81
N ALA A 43 -18.78 10.13 -7.62
CA ALA A 43 -18.87 8.74 -7.22
C ALA A 43 -19.60 8.61 -5.88
N ASP A 44 -20.33 7.52 -5.70
CA ASP A 44 -21.15 7.25 -4.51
C ASP A 44 -20.76 5.89 -3.94
N ASN A 45 -20.62 5.81 -2.63
CA ASN A 45 -20.29 4.59 -1.89
C ASN A 45 -21.29 3.43 -2.12
N ASN A 46 -22.45 3.69 -2.69
CA ASN A 46 -23.39 2.63 -3.05
C ASN A 46 -22.97 1.82 -4.29
N PHE A 47 -22.08 2.38 -5.13
CA PHE A 47 -21.69 1.82 -6.41
C PHE A 47 -20.19 1.55 -6.51
N ILE A 48 -19.39 2.38 -5.84
CA ILE A 48 -17.92 2.37 -5.91
C ILE A 48 -17.38 2.45 -4.47
N GLU A 49 -16.50 1.54 -4.09
CA GLU A 49 -15.86 1.60 -2.78
C GLU A 49 -14.82 2.73 -2.72
N LEU A 50 -14.54 3.25 -1.52
CA LEU A 50 -13.59 4.34 -1.33
C LEU A 50 -12.20 3.99 -1.86
N ASP A 51 -11.76 2.76 -1.66
CA ASP A 51 -10.44 2.31 -2.12
C ASP A 51 -10.38 2.20 -3.66
N GLU A 52 -11.47 1.81 -4.32
CA GLU A 52 -11.56 1.87 -5.78
C GLU A 52 -11.49 3.31 -6.30
N ALA A 53 -12.18 4.25 -5.64
CA ALA A 53 -12.12 5.67 -5.97
C ALA A 53 -10.72 6.27 -5.75
N LYS A 54 -10.02 5.89 -4.67
CA LYS A 54 -8.62 6.27 -4.40
C LYS A 54 -7.67 5.70 -5.44
N ASN A 55 -7.83 4.44 -5.82
CA ASN A 55 -7.02 3.80 -6.85
C ASN A 55 -7.21 4.50 -8.21
N LEU A 56 -8.46 4.82 -8.57
CA LEU A 56 -8.75 5.62 -9.76
C LEU A 56 -8.09 7.00 -9.67
N GLN A 57 -8.14 7.69 -8.52
CA GLN A 57 -7.46 8.97 -8.33
C GLN A 57 -5.96 8.87 -8.59
N VAL A 58 -5.31 7.83 -8.09
CA VAL A 58 -3.86 7.57 -8.32
C VAL A 58 -3.60 7.32 -9.81
N GLU A 59 -4.45 6.54 -10.48
CA GLU A 59 -4.34 6.29 -11.91
C GLU A 59 -4.47 7.57 -12.73
N LEU A 60 -5.52 8.38 -12.46
CA LEU A 60 -5.77 9.63 -13.19
C LEU A 60 -4.66 10.67 -12.95
N LYS A 61 -4.11 10.75 -11.73
CA LYS A 61 -2.93 11.57 -11.45
C LYS A 61 -1.72 11.17 -12.30
N ARG A 62 -1.52 9.85 -12.49
CA ARG A 62 -0.45 9.32 -13.35
C ARG A 62 -0.67 9.66 -14.83
N MET A 63 -1.93 9.72 -15.28
CA MET A 63 -2.27 10.12 -16.64
C MET A 63 -2.09 11.63 -16.90
N GLY A 64 -1.92 12.46 -15.88
CA GLY A 64 -1.47 13.84 -15.98
C GLY A 64 -2.48 14.84 -16.53
N PHE A 65 -3.77 14.63 -16.39
CA PHE A 65 -4.81 15.59 -16.80
C PHE A 65 -5.57 16.16 -15.60
N ALA A 66 -6.23 17.31 -15.79
CA ALA A 66 -6.97 17.98 -14.73
C ALA A 66 -8.32 17.31 -14.47
N PHE A 67 -8.56 16.89 -13.22
CA PHE A 67 -9.82 16.29 -12.79
C PHE A 67 -10.11 16.61 -11.33
N VAL A 68 -11.37 16.47 -10.94
CA VAL A 68 -11.85 16.51 -9.55
C VAL A 68 -12.76 15.32 -9.31
N ILE A 69 -12.46 14.49 -8.31
CA ILE A 69 -13.35 13.42 -7.86
C ILE A 69 -14.09 13.90 -6.61
N CYS A 70 -15.42 13.97 -6.72
CA CYS A 70 -16.31 14.19 -5.60
C CYS A 70 -16.89 12.84 -5.15
N TYR A 71 -16.36 12.29 -4.07
CA TYR A 71 -16.82 11.03 -3.52
C TYR A 71 -17.83 11.26 -2.40
N PHE A 72 -18.98 10.60 -2.50
CA PHE A 72 -20.06 10.71 -1.54
C PHE A 72 -20.15 9.42 -0.72
N GLN A 73 -19.92 9.57 0.57
CA GLN A 73 -19.99 8.48 1.52
C GLN A 73 -21.02 8.76 2.60
N ARG A 74 -21.80 7.75 2.97
CA ARG A 74 -22.67 7.83 4.11
C ARG A 74 -21.86 7.61 5.39
N LYS A 75 -21.93 8.55 6.33
CA LYS A 75 -21.26 8.46 7.62
C LYS A 75 -22.16 7.72 8.62
N LEU A 76 -21.62 6.70 9.29
CA LEU A 76 -22.31 6.04 10.39
C LEU A 76 -22.27 6.95 11.63
N LYS A 77 -23.37 7.00 12.42
CA LYS A 77 -23.41 7.76 13.66
C LYS A 77 -22.28 7.32 14.61
N GLY A 78 -21.53 8.29 15.14
CA GLY A 78 -20.45 8.05 16.11
C GLY A 78 -19.05 8.02 15.53
N ILE A 79 -18.88 8.07 14.22
CA ILE A 79 -17.56 8.14 13.58
C ILE A 79 -17.24 9.62 13.34
N HIS A 80 -16.34 10.18 14.14
CA HIS A 80 -15.77 11.52 13.93
C HIS A 80 -14.45 11.37 13.15
N GLU A 81 -14.50 11.54 11.84
CA GLU A 81 -13.28 11.74 11.06
C GLU A 81 -12.80 13.18 11.26
N LYS A 82 -11.50 13.37 11.46
CA LYS A 82 -10.89 14.69 11.35
C LYS A 82 -11.18 15.21 9.95
N GLU A 83 -11.82 16.37 9.83
CA GLU A 83 -11.99 17.07 8.57
C GLU A 83 -10.61 17.55 8.11
N GLU A 84 -9.97 16.79 7.26
CA GLU A 84 -8.86 17.29 6.45
C GLU A 84 -9.43 18.13 5.32
N GLY A 85 -8.71 19.18 4.92
CA GLY A 85 -9.21 20.29 4.07
C GLY A 85 -9.92 19.95 2.75
N SER A 86 -10.07 18.67 2.40
CA SER A 86 -10.85 18.20 1.25
C SER A 86 -12.11 17.41 1.62
N VAL A 87 -12.41 17.24 2.91
CA VAL A 87 -13.59 16.50 3.40
C VAL A 87 -14.62 17.47 3.93
N TYR A 88 -15.82 17.43 3.37
CA TYR A 88 -16.94 18.24 3.81
C TYR A 88 -18.04 17.34 4.37
N THR A 89 -18.34 17.46 5.65
CA THR A 89 -19.45 16.75 6.29
C THR A 89 -20.73 17.54 6.12
N LEU A 90 -21.72 16.99 5.39
CA LEU A 90 -23.05 17.55 5.37
C LEU A 90 -23.72 17.28 6.72
N VAL A 91 -24.00 18.34 7.46
CA VAL A 91 -24.70 18.25 8.75
C VAL A 91 -26.11 17.71 8.51
N HIS A 92 -26.51 16.72 9.31
CA HIS A 92 -27.82 16.07 9.17
C HIS A 92 -29.03 17.00 9.49
N HIS A 93 -28.79 18.10 10.14
CA HIS A 93 -29.85 18.98 10.61
C HIS A 93 -29.75 20.37 9.98
N PHE A 94 -30.89 20.88 9.48
CA PHE A 94 -30.99 22.25 9.11
C PHE A 94 -30.74 23.16 10.34
N ASN A 95 -29.98 24.23 10.15
CA ASN A 95 -29.96 25.32 11.12
C ASN A 95 -31.24 26.16 10.99
N LEU A 96 -31.49 27.00 11.98
CA LEU A 96 -32.73 27.84 12.03
C LEU A 96 -32.88 28.75 10.80
N ASN A 97 -31.78 29.26 10.24
CA ASN A 97 -31.82 30.11 9.05
C ASN A 97 -32.17 29.32 7.79
N GLU A 98 -31.64 28.11 7.68
CA GLU A 98 -31.95 27.21 6.57
C GLU A 98 -33.40 26.76 6.59
N ILE A 99 -33.97 26.46 7.77
CA ILE A 99 -35.42 26.16 7.94
C ILE A 99 -36.28 27.34 7.48
N LYS A 100 -35.93 28.55 7.90
CA LYS A 100 -36.65 29.75 7.46
C LYS A 100 -36.60 29.99 5.95
N GLN A 101 -35.42 29.79 5.35
CA GLN A 101 -35.24 29.87 3.91
C GLN A 101 -36.05 28.80 3.15
N MET A 102 -36.08 27.59 3.68
CA MET A 102 -36.88 26.52 3.10
C MET A 102 -38.37 26.76 3.24
N GLN A 103 -38.83 27.26 4.39
CA GLN A 103 -40.22 27.65 4.60
C GLN A 103 -40.65 28.76 3.60
N ALA A 104 -39.85 29.82 3.46
CA ALA A 104 -40.10 30.89 2.51
C ALA A 104 -40.15 30.38 1.05
N LYS A 105 -39.31 29.41 0.70
CA LYS A 105 -39.25 28.84 -0.64
C LYS A 105 -40.44 27.93 -0.96
N PHE A 106 -41.04 27.31 0.04
CA PHE A 106 -42.19 26.40 -0.13
C PHE A 106 -43.51 26.95 0.38
N GLN A 107 -43.58 28.26 0.76
CA GLN A 107 -44.80 28.89 1.29
C GLN A 107 -46.01 28.74 0.37
N ASP A 108 -45.82 28.72 -0.96
CA ASP A 108 -46.90 28.56 -1.93
C ASP A 108 -47.48 27.13 -1.96
N PHE A 109 -46.77 26.14 -1.41
CA PHE A 109 -47.18 24.73 -1.32
C PHE A 109 -47.69 24.32 0.06
N LEU A 110 -47.53 25.20 1.10
CA LEU A 110 -47.87 24.91 2.48
C LEU A 110 -49.11 25.68 2.90
N SER A 111 -50.08 25.02 3.54
CA SER A 111 -51.14 25.74 4.26
C SER A 111 -50.55 26.44 5.48
N GLU A 112 -51.23 27.49 5.96
CA GLU A 112 -50.84 28.26 7.15
C GLU A 112 -50.81 27.35 8.40
N GLU A 113 -51.70 26.38 8.51
CA GLU A 113 -51.75 25.38 9.56
C GLU A 113 -50.50 24.47 9.54
N LYS A 114 -50.14 23.97 8.38
CA LYS A 114 -48.92 23.13 8.16
C LYS A 114 -47.64 23.93 8.40
N THR A 115 -47.60 25.18 7.99
CA THR A 115 -46.44 26.05 8.23
C THR A 115 -46.23 26.25 9.75
N ASN A 116 -47.27 26.42 10.51
CA ASN A 116 -47.20 26.53 11.98
C ASN A 116 -46.82 25.20 12.64
N GLU A 117 -47.35 24.05 12.19
CA GLU A 117 -46.98 22.72 12.69
C GLU A 117 -45.49 22.40 12.44
N ILE A 118 -44.99 22.68 11.25
CA ILE A 118 -43.58 22.53 10.93
C ILE A 118 -42.69 23.40 11.81
N PHE A 119 -43.10 24.64 12.01
CA PHE A 119 -42.39 25.59 12.86
C PHE A 119 -42.36 25.13 14.33
N GLU A 120 -43.47 24.71 14.89
CA GLU A 120 -43.53 24.21 16.27
C GLU A 120 -42.66 22.97 16.46
N LYS A 121 -42.80 21.94 15.62
CA LYS A 121 -42.07 20.67 15.74
C LYS A 121 -40.57 20.82 15.42
N GLN A 122 -40.22 21.57 14.40
CA GLN A 122 -38.81 21.63 13.96
C GLN A 122 -38.00 22.71 14.68
N ILE A 123 -38.63 23.79 15.11
CA ILE A 123 -37.97 24.93 15.77
C ILE A 123 -37.98 24.78 17.27
N LYS A 124 -39.14 24.51 17.88
CA LYS A 124 -39.28 24.41 19.34
C LYS A 124 -38.77 23.07 19.91
N GLU A 125 -39.19 21.96 19.29
CA GLU A 125 -38.91 20.64 19.85
C GLU A 125 -37.54 20.08 19.41
N ASN A 126 -36.79 20.77 18.55
CA ASN A 126 -35.50 20.30 18.01
C ASN A 126 -35.56 18.92 17.31
N GLN A 127 -36.76 18.39 17.09
CA GLN A 127 -37.01 17.13 16.45
C GLN A 127 -37.12 17.35 14.93
N ASP A 128 -36.62 16.42 14.16
CA ASP A 128 -36.84 16.31 12.72
C ASP A 128 -36.33 17.49 11.86
N ARG A 129 -35.25 18.18 12.25
CA ARG A 129 -34.57 19.17 11.41
C ARG A 129 -33.85 18.59 10.18
N LEU A 130 -34.22 17.37 9.80
CA LEU A 130 -33.61 16.66 8.69
C LEU A 130 -34.21 17.12 7.37
N PRO A 131 -33.38 17.41 6.35
CA PRO A 131 -33.85 17.84 5.03
C PRO A 131 -34.91 16.92 4.41
N PHE A 132 -34.71 15.61 4.60
CA PHE A 132 -35.66 14.61 4.14
C PHE A 132 -37.02 14.70 4.85
N VAL A 133 -37.03 14.79 6.16
CA VAL A 133 -38.24 14.87 6.97
C VAL A 133 -39.01 16.14 6.64
N PHE A 134 -38.30 17.25 6.49
CA PHE A 134 -38.89 18.50 6.02
C PHE A 134 -39.61 18.33 4.67
N SER A 135 -38.95 17.66 3.72
CA SER A 135 -39.55 17.39 2.40
C SER A 135 -40.82 16.54 2.51
N MET A 136 -40.82 15.51 3.37
CA MET A 136 -41.98 14.67 3.61
C MET A 136 -43.16 15.50 4.20
N TYR A 137 -42.89 16.36 5.15
CA TYR A 137 -43.92 17.26 5.68
C TYR A 137 -44.52 18.21 4.62
N VAL A 138 -43.72 18.65 3.65
CA VAL A 138 -44.17 19.55 2.57
C VAL A 138 -45.01 18.82 1.54
N PHE A 139 -44.56 17.62 1.12
CA PHE A 139 -45.15 16.93 -0.04
C PHE A 139 -46.16 15.83 0.31
N ASP A 140 -46.13 15.28 1.52
CA ASP A 140 -47.05 14.28 2.00
C ASP A 140 -48.02 14.89 3.05
N LYS A 141 -49.31 14.95 2.70
CA LYS A 141 -50.34 15.52 3.56
C LYS A 141 -50.61 14.70 4.83
N GLU A 142 -50.39 13.42 4.78
CA GLU A 142 -50.66 12.47 5.88
C GLU A 142 -49.43 12.24 6.76
N PHE A 143 -48.24 12.72 6.38
CA PHE A 143 -47.02 12.53 7.11
C PHE A 143 -47.01 13.26 8.46
N LYS A 144 -47.01 12.52 9.57
CA LYS A 144 -46.93 13.00 10.94
C LYS A 144 -45.61 12.73 11.65
N GLY A 145 -44.56 12.42 10.88
CA GLY A 145 -43.24 12.07 11.34
C GLY A 145 -42.89 10.63 10.99
N ILE A 146 -41.57 10.32 10.99
CA ILE A 146 -41.05 8.99 10.58
C ILE A 146 -41.62 7.88 11.46
N LYS A 147 -41.67 8.10 12.78
CA LYS A 147 -42.06 7.11 13.76
C LYS A 147 -43.49 6.59 13.54
N PRO A 148 -44.57 7.43 13.51
CA PRO A 148 -45.92 6.97 13.21
C PRO A 148 -46.04 6.44 11.77
N TYR A 149 -45.30 6.99 10.82
CA TYR A 149 -45.29 6.53 9.43
C TYR A 149 -44.87 5.05 9.32
N ILE A 150 -43.72 4.70 9.89
CA ILE A 150 -43.19 3.31 9.89
C ILE A 150 -44.12 2.39 10.70
N ALA A 151 -44.62 2.85 11.85
CA ALA A 151 -45.52 2.03 12.68
C ALA A 151 -46.77 1.59 11.91
N ASN A 152 -47.41 2.51 11.15
CA ASN A 152 -48.59 2.21 10.35
C ASN A 152 -48.34 1.12 9.30
N PHE A 153 -47.12 1.02 8.73
CA PHE A 153 -46.75 -0.04 7.81
C PHE A 153 -46.49 -1.35 8.55
N LEU A 154 -45.68 -1.34 9.62
CA LEU A 154 -45.35 -2.55 10.38
C LEU A 154 -46.59 -3.22 11.00
N GLU A 155 -47.59 -2.47 11.44
CA GLU A 155 -48.83 -2.98 11.97
C GLU A 155 -49.66 -3.75 10.93
N LYS A 156 -49.64 -3.32 9.67
CA LYS A 156 -50.43 -3.91 8.57
C LYS A 156 -49.74 -5.07 7.87
N MET A 157 -48.41 -5.25 8.09
CA MET A 157 -47.61 -6.24 7.38
C MET A 157 -47.72 -7.63 7.98
N ASN A 158 -47.73 -8.63 7.12
CA ASN A 158 -47.58 -10.03 7.50
C ASN A 158 -46.14 -10.37 7.92
N ASN A 159 -45.96 -11.60 8.47
CA ASN A 159 -44.63 -12.00 8.95
C ASN A 159 -43.57 -12.09 7.88
N GLN A 160 -43.92 -12.45 6.64
CA GLN A 160 -43.03 -12.55 5.51
C GLN A 160 -42.52 -11.16 5.10
N SER A 161 -43.41 -10.19 4.98
CA SER A 161 -43.07 -8.78 4.71
C SER A 161 -42.18 -8.18 5.80
N LYS A 162 -42.45 -8.53 7.08
CA LYS A 162 -41.56 -8.08 8.19
C LYS A 162 -40.17 -8.70 8.10
N LYS A 163 -40.02 -9.96 7.69
CA LYS A 163 -38.69 -10.60 7.47
C LYS A 163 -37.93 -9.92 6.34
N ILE A 164 -38.60 -9.58 5.22
CA ILE A 164 -37.96 -8.81 4.12
C ILE A 164 -37.48 -7.44 4.61
N LEU A 165 -38.37 -6.69 5.28
CA LEU A 165 -38.00 -5.38 5.80
C LEU A 165 -36.88 -5.43 6.84
N PHE A 166 -36.89 -6.44 7.71
CA PHE A 166 -35.81 -6.65 8.66
C PHE A 166 -34.46 -6.89 7.96
N ALA A 167 -34.43 -7.82 6.98
CA ALA A 167 -33.22 -8.11 6.22
C ALA A 167 -32.68 -6.89 5.49
N LEU A 168 -33.58 -6.10 4.86
CA LEU A 168 -33.21 -4.87 4.17
C LEU A 168 -32.76 -3.75 5.15
N ALA A 169 -33.41 -3.62 6.29
CA ALA A 169 -33.02 -2.65 7.32
C ALA A 169 -31.68 -3.01 7.97
N LEU A 170 -31.41 -4.31 8.19
CA LEU A 170 -30.14 -4.81 8.69
C LEU A 170 -29.01 -4.60 7.67
N ALA A 171 -29.29 -4.90 6.39
CA ALA A 171 -28.34 -4.66 5.30
C ALA A 171 -28.03 -3.15 5.12
N ASP A 172 -29.07 -2.30 5.20
CA ASP A 172 -28.89 -0.82 5.15
C ASP A 172 -28.07 -0.31 6.34
N TYR A 173 -28.25 -0.86 7.54
CA TYR A 173 -27.41 -0.59 8.70
C TYR A 173 -25.93 -0.94 8.44
N GLY A 174 -25.68 -2.10 7.79
CA GLY A 174 -24.35 -2.51 7.35
C GLY A 174 -23.84 -1.76 6.10
N ASN A 175 -24.67 -0.87 5.51
CA ASN A 175 -24.41 -0.18 4.24
C ASN A 175 -24.17 -1.16 3.06
N VAL A 176 -24.97 -2.21 3.00
CA VAL A 176 -24.97 -3.23 1.96
C VAL A 176 -26.32 -3.23 1.24
N SER A 177 -26.36 -3.56 -0.05
CA SER A 177 -27.60 -3.79 -0.81
C SER A 177 -27.78 -5.30 -1.06
N ILE A 178 -29.03 -5.76 -1.09
CA ILE A 178 -29.36 -7.17 -1.31
C ILE A 178 -29.87 -7.35 -2.76
N ASP A 179 -29.43 -8.41 -3.44
CA ASP A 179 -29.96 -8.80 -4.74
C ASP A 179 -31.40 -9.24 -4.58
N ILE A 180 -32.29 -8.80 -5.49
CA ILE A 180 -33.71 -9.17 -5.43
C ILE A 180 -33.89 -10.69 -5.53
N GLN A 181 -33.02 -11.38 -6.24
CA GLN A 181 -33.01 -12.83 -6.40
C GLN A 181 -32.93 -13.55 -5.03
N TYR A 182 -32.26 -12.96 -4.03
CA TYR A 182 -32.22 -13.50 -2.66
C TYR A 182 -33.64 -13.71 -2.09
N PHE A 183 -34.54 -12.76 -2.29
CA PHE A 183 -35.91 -12.84 -1.78
C PHE A 183 -36.80 -13.76 -2.64
N MET A 184 -36.58 -13.77 -3.97
CA MET A 184 -37.31 -14.70 -4.87
C MET A 184 -37.02 -16.14 -4.50
N ASP A 185 -35.76 -16.49 -4.28
CA ASP A 185 -35.31 -17.81 -3.93
C ASP A 185 -35.76 -18.23 -2.51
N LEU A 186 -35.70 -17.29 -1.57
CA LEU A 186 -36.06 -17.51 -0.16
C LEU A 186 -37.53 -17.88 0.00
N PHE A 187 -38.38 -17.23 -0.76
CA PHE A 187 -39.84 -17.47 -0.69
C PHE A 187 -40.35 -18.39 -1.79
N ASN A 188 -39.49 -18.93 -2.64
CA ASN A 188 -39.80 -19.75 -3.79
C ASN A 188 -40.88 -19.14 -4.67
N ASP A 189 -40.79 -17.81 -4.85
CA ASP A 189 -41.75 -16.98 -5.59
C ASP A 189 -41.02 -16.30 -6.75
N GLU A 190 -41.47 -16.59 -8.00
CA GLU A 190 -40.90 -15.98 -9.22
C GLU A 190 -41.41 -14.54 -9.41
N SER A 191 -42.38 -14.10 -8.66
CA SER A 191 -43.05 -12.80 -8.78
C SER A 191 -42.82 -11.86 -7.61
N VAL A 192 -41.60 -11.83 -7.02
CA VAL A 192 -41.30 -10.89 -5.89
C VAL A 192 -41.64 -9.45 -6.27
N ASP A 193 -41.52 -9.08 -7.54
CA ASP A 193 -41.92 -7.75 -8.04
C ASP A 193 -43.43 -7.53 -7.83
N GLU A 194 -44.25 -8.52 -8.17
CA GLU A 194 -45.74 -8.50 -7.99
C GLU A 194 -46.09 -8.55 -6.50
N PHE A 195 -45.40 -9.43 -5.72
CA PHE A 195 -45.57 -9.52 -4.28
C PHE A 195 -45.26 -8.18 -3.55
N LEU A 196 -44.17 -7.50 -3.95
CA LEU A 196 -43.80 -6.21 -3.36
C LEU A 196 -44.78 -5.10 -3.75
N LEU A 197 -45.42 -5.19 -4.92
CA LEU A 197 -46.33 -4.15 -5.47
C LEU A 197 -47.78 -4.42 -5.11
N GLU A 198 -48.23 -5.66 -5.15
CA GLU A 198 -49.66 -6.02 -5.04
C GLU A 198 -50.05 -6.60 -3.68
N GLU A 199 -49.28 -7.51 -3.13
CA GLU A 199 -49.63 -8.16 -1.84
C GLU A 199 -49.14 -7.40 -0.60
N SER A 200 -48.16 -6.53 -0.73
CA SER A 200 -47.67 -5.69 0.34
C SER A 200 -47.44 -4.25 -0.12
N PRO A 201 -48.49 -3.52 -0.47
CA PRO A 201 -48.38 -2.17 -1.00
C PRO A 201 -47.56 -1.21 -0.11
N GLY A 202 -47.50 -1.51 1.20
CA GLY A 202 -46.67 -0.76 2.15
C GLY A 202 -45.17 -0.96 1.98
N ILE A 203 -44.70 -2.09 1.48
CA ILE A 203 -43.27 -2.33 1.27
C ILE A 203 -42.74 -1.49 0.12
N SER A 204 -43.49 -1.36 -0.98
CA SER A 204 -43.08 -0.61 -2.16
C SER A 204 -42.78 0.88 -1.86
N GLU A 205 -43.39 1.44 -0.86
CA GLU A 205 -43.13 2.81 -0.41
C GLU A 205 -41.84 2.95 0.41
N LEU A 206 -41.45 1.87 1.12
CA LEU A 206 -40.28 1.86 2.02
C LEU A 206 -39.00 1.42 1.31
N VAL A 207 -39.10 0.75 0.16
CA VAL A 207 -37.97 0.20 -0.59
C VAL A 207 -37.78 0.87 -1.94
N ARG A 208 -36.64 0.66 -2.54
CA ARG A 208 -36.34 1.03 -3.93
C ARG A 208 -35.54 -0.06 -4.60
N MET A 209 -35.77 -0.24 -5.87
CA MET A 209 -34.99 -1.11 -6.74
C MET A 209 -33.95 -0.28 -7.49
N GLU A 210 -32.77 -0.84 -7.68
CA GLU A 210 -31.66 -0.22 -8.39
C GLU A 210 -31.01 -1.28 -9.29
N ASP A 211 -30.76 -0.93 -10.55
CA ASP A 211 -29.96 -1.79 -11.43
C ASP A 211 -28.48 -1.44 -11.26
N VAL A 212 -27.72 -2.35 -10.67
CA VAL A 212 -26.30 -2.19 -10.43
C VAL A 212 -25.54 -3.29 -11.18
N SER A 213 -24.76 -2.91 -12.17
CA SER A 213 -23.94 -3.84 -12.97
C SER A 213 -24.72 -5.01 -13.59
N GLY A 214 -25.97 -4.77 -14.02
CA GLY A 214 -26.84 -5.77 -14.62
C GLY A 214 -27.54 -6.70 -13.62
N LYS A 215 -27.41 -6.47 -12.33
CA LYS A 215 -28.17 -7.14 -11.27
C LYS A 215 -29.17 -6.17 -10.67
N ARG A 216 -30.40 -6.63 -10.49
CA ARG A 216 -31.45 -5.86 -9.80
C ARG A 216 -31.27 -6.01 -8.30
N LYS A 217 -30.99 -4.90 -7.64
CA LYS A 217 -30.80 -4.84 -6.18
C LYS A 217 -31.93 -4.10 -5.53
N ILE A 218 -32.33 -4.55 -4.36
CA ILE A 218 -33.34 -3.93 -3.51
C ILE A 218 -32.69 -3.39 -2.23
N ARG A 219 -33.12 -2.23 -1.78
CA ARG A 219 -32.68 -1.61 -0.53
C ARG A 219 -33.77 -0.72 0.07
N ILE A 220 -33.62 -0.38 1.34
CA ILE A 220 -34.45 0.64 1.98
C ILE A 220 -34.30 1.97 1.23
N ARG A 221 -35.41 2.64 0.96
CA ARG A 221 -35.46 3.90 0.19
C ARG A 221 -34.66 5.00 0.89
N TYR A 222 -34.78 5.10 2.19
CA TYR A 222 -34.12 6.09 3.04
C TYR A 222 -33.58 5.44 4.30
N HIS A 223 -32.34 5.73 4.64
CA HIS A 223 -31.66 5.16 5.82
C HIS A 223 -32.47 5.35 7.13
N LEU A 224 -33.11 6.51 7.28
CA LEU A 224 -33.96 6.79 8.44
C LEU A 224 -35.13 5.80 8.60
N PHE A 225 -35.64 5.27 7.50
CA PHE A 225 -36.64 4.20 7.56
C PHE A 225 -36.03 2.90 8.09
N GLY A 226 -34.84 2.52 7.61
CA GLY A 226 -34.12 1.35 8.10
C GLY A 226 -33.82 1.45 9.61
N GLU A 227 -33.32 2.58 10.06
CA GLU A 227 -33.07 2.85 11.48
C GLU A 227 -34.36 2.73 12.31
N GLU A 228 -35.46 3.36 11.84
CA GLU A 228 -36.73 3.32 12.56
C GLU A 228 -37.40 1.94 12.56
N ILE A 229 -37.29 1.19 11.45
CA ILE A 229 -37.76 -0.20 11.39
C ILE A 229 -37.07 -1.04 12.46
N LEU A 230 -35.73 -0.97 12.54
CA LEU A 230 -34.97 -1.72 13.55
C LEU A 230 -35.31 -1.27 14.99
N LYS A 231 -35.53 0.03 15.23
CA LYS A 231 -35.98 0.54 16.54
C LYS A 231 -37.31 -0.09 16.94
N GLN A 232 -38.33 0.00 16.09
CA GLN A 232 -39.66 -0.49 16.41
C GLN A 232 -39.74 -2.00 16.50
N MET A 233 -38.99 -2.72 15.65
CA MET A 233 -38.89 -4.17 15.75
C MET A 233 -38.19 -4.65 17.02
N SER A 234 -37.24 -3.87 17.54
CA SER A 234 -36.47 -4.20 18.74
C SER A 234 -37.23 -3.90 20.05
N ASN A 235 -37.88 -2.75 20.14
CA ASN A 235 -38.45 -2.23 21.40
C ASN A 235 -39.89 -1.68 21.28
N GLY A 236 -40.57 -1.96 20.15
CA GLY A 236 -41.91 -1.51 19.88
C GLY A 236 -42.00 -0.04 19.44
N ARG A 237 -43.25 0.45 19.25
CA ARG A 237 -43.55 1.75 18.63
C ARG A 237 -42.89 2.94 19.31
N GLU A 238 -42.75 2.93 20.63
CA GLU A 238 -42.21 4.06 21.40
C GLU A 238 -40.68 4.05 21.54
N ALA A 239 -39.98 3.11 20.86
CA ALA A 239 -38.54 3.03 20.91
C ALA A 239 -37.82 4.30 20.47
N THR A 240 -36.78 4.68 21.21
CA THR A 240 -35.88 5.80 20.88
C THR A 240 -34.52 5.34 20.36
N THR A 241 -34.15 4.11 20.70
CA THR A 241 -32.88 3.47 20.32
C THR A 241 -33.10 2.06 19.79
N ILE A 242 -32.19 1.57 18.95
CA ILE A 242 -32.16 0.17 18.53
C ILE A 242 -31.56 -0.65 19.67
N SER A 243 -32.24 -1.76 20.05
CA SER A 243 -31.66 -2.81 20.88
C SER A 243 -31.36 -4.04 20.00
N PHE A 244 -30.12 -4.23 19.64
CA PHE A 244 -29.71 -5.40 18.86
C PHE A 244 -29.83 -6.71 19.65
N SER A 245 -29.75 -6.63 20.99
CA SER A 245 -29.99 -7.80 21.85
C SER A 245 -31.40 -8.36 21.68
N ASN A 246 -32.39 -7.50 21.48
CA ASN A 246 -33.77 -7.94 21.22
C ASN A 246 -34.01 -8.41 19.78
N LEU A 247 -33.06 -8.14 18.86
CA LEU A 247 -33.12 -8.54 17.45
C LEU A 247 -32.30 -9.81 17.16
N VAL A 248 -31.67 -10.43 18.16
CA VAL A 248 -30.79 -11.61 17.97
C VAL A 248 -31.51 -12.74 17.25
N ASP A 249 -32.74 -13.05 17.66
CA ASP A 249 -33.48 -14.15 17.06
C ASP A 249 -33.85 -13.88 15.59
N TYR A 250 -34.19 -12.65 15.23
CA TYR A 250 -34.33 -12.24 13.83
C TYR A 250 -33.00 -12.32 13.03
N ILE A 251 -31.88 -12.02 13.67
CA ILE A 251 -30.55 -12.16 13.06
C ILE A 251 -30.23 -13.64 12.81
N LEU A 252 -30.54 -14.51 13.78
CA LEU A 252 -30.32 -15.95 13.65
C LEU A 252 -31.18 -16.54 12.52
N ASP A 253 -32.46 -16.16 12.45
CA ASP A 253 -33.36 -16.51 11.35
C ASP A 253 -32.83 -16.06 9.99
N PHE A 254 -32.36 -14.82 9.92
CA PHE A 254 -31.75 -14.26 8.69
C PHE A 254 -30.51 -15.07 8.23
N ILE A 255 -29.65 -15.48 9.17
CA ILE A 255 -28.46 -16.31 8.86
C ILE A 255 -28.91 -17.70 8.37
N GLU A 256 -29.89 -18.31 9.00
CA GLU A 256 -30.43 -19.63 8.60
C GLU A 256 -31.09 -19.55 7.21
N ASP A 257 -31.94 -18.56 7.01
CA ASP A 257 -32.66 -18.36 5.75
C ASP A 257 -31.69 -18.08 4.58
N SER A 258 -30.54 -17.44 4.86
CA SER A 258 -29.51 -17.15 3.82
C SER A 258 -28.96 -18.41 3.14
N ARG A 259 -28.97 -19.58 3.81
CA ARG A 259 -28.48 -20.85 3.26
C ARG A 259 -29.57 -21.60 2.44
N LYS A 260 -30.84 -21.27 2.63
CA LYS A 260 -31.94 -21.91 1.92
C LYS A 260 -32.06 -21.51 0.47
N ASN A 261 -31.36 -20.43 0.11
CA ASN A 261 -31.35 -19.85 -1.20
C ASN A 261 -30.60 -20.74 -2.23
N ARG A 262 -31.26 -21.17 -3.30
CA ARG A 262 -30.70 -22.09 -4.31
C ARG A 262 -29.99 -21.41 -5.46
N PHE A 263 -30.35 -20.18 -5.77
CA PHE A 263 -29.86 -19.42 -6.95
C PHE A 263 -28.93 -18.25 -6.60
N TYR A 264 -29.01 -17.76 -5.37
CA TYR A 264 -28.08 -16.73 -4.88
C TYR A 264 -26.70 -17.34 -4.78
N THR A 265 -25.73 -16.85 -5.52
CA THR A 265 -24.40 -17.43 -5.53
C THR A 265 -23.84 -17.43 -4.12
N SER A 266 -23.32 -18.54 -3.65
CA SER A 266 -22.74 -18.68 -2.30
C SER A 266 -21.73 -17.56 -1.97
N LYS A 267 -21.03 -17.08 -3.01
CA LYS A 267 -20.08 -15.96 -2.92
C LYS A 267 -20.75 -14.62 -2.56
N ASP A 268 -21.89 -14.29 -3.18
CA ASP A 268 -22.58 -13.02 -2.91
C ASP A 268 -23.20 -13.04 -1.51
N THR A 269 -23.77 -14.17 -1.09
CA THR A 269 -24.31 -14.38 0.27
C THR A 269 -23.22 -14.30 1.33
N LEU A 270 -22.09 -14.99 1.12
CA LEU A 270 -20.96 -14.93 2.02
C LEU A 270 -20.40 -13.52 2.15
N GLN A 271 -20.31 -12.77 1.02
CA GLN A 271 -19.87 -11.39 1.06
C GLN A 271 -20.82 -10.49 1.85
N LEU A 272 -22.14 -10.68 1.71
CA LEU A 272 -23.14 -9.98 2.52
C LEU A 272 -22.94 -10.24 4.01
N LEU A 273 -22.82 -11.50 4.41
CA LEU A 273 -22.64 -11.90 5.81
C LEU A 273 -21.28 -11.41 6.36
N ARG A 274 -20.22 -11.51 5.57
CA ARG A 274 -18.90 -10.95 5.94
C ARG A 274 -18.99 -9.45 6.18
N ASN A 275 -19.67 -8.69 5.32
CA ASN A 275 -19.84 -7.26 5.47
C ASN A 275 -20.61 -6.87 6.74
N LEU A 276 -21.60 -7.67 7.13
CA LEU A 276 -22.40 -7.43 8.34
C LEU A 276 -21.65 -7.81 9.62
N PHE A 277 -21.03 -8.99 9.66
CA PHE A 277 -20.55 -9.59 10.92
C PHE A 277 -19.01 -9.55 11.07
N ILE A 278 -18.24 -9.49 9.98
CA ILE A 278 -16.78 -9.57 10.00
C ILE A 278 -16.12 -8.23 9.67
N THR A 279 -16.56 -7.55 8.60
CA THR A 279 -15.86 -6.37 8.08
C THR A 279 -15.83 -5.25 9.12
N ARG A 280 -14.61 -4.86 9.48
CA ARG A 280 -14.34 -3.78 10.42
C ARG A 280 -14.16 -2.49 9.64
N LYS A 281 -14.94 -1.47 9.96
CA LYS A 281 -14.69 -0.13 9.44
C LYS A 281 -13.71 0.57 10.37
N ALA A 282 -12.58 0.99 9.85
CA ALA A 282 -11.59 1.75 10.62
C ALA A 282 -12.20 3.11 11.00
N ASP A 283 -12.11 3.46 12.28
CA ASP A 283 -12.32 4.82 12.75
C ASP A 283 -10.95 5.50 12.80
N VAL A 284 -10.81 6.67 12.18
CA VAL A 284 -9.53 7.38 12.00
C VAL A 284 -8.94 7.84 13.36
N ASN A 285 -9.75 7.91 14.43
CA ASN A 285 -9.33 8.43 15.74
C ASN A 285 -9.50 7.46 16.91
N ALA A 286 -9.95 6.24 16.69
CA ALA A 286 -10.08 5.23 17.74
C ALA A 286 -9.13 4.06 17.50
N GLU A 287 -8.78 3.35 18.59
CA GLU A 287 -8.19 2.02 18.47
C GLU A 287 -8.99 1.21 17.45
N LYS A 288 -8.32 0.55 16.49
CA LYS A 288 -8.97 -0.24 15.44
C LYS A 288 -10.05 -1.13 16.04
N PRO A 289 -11.32 -1.04 15.59
CA PRO A 289 -12.42 -1.75 16.23
C PRO A 289 -12.15 -3.25 16.20
N VAL A 290 -12.43 -3.93 17.30
CA VAL A 290 -12.17 -5.37 17.43
C VAL A 290 -13.13 -6.18 16.57
N PHE A 291 -14.34 -5.68 16.36
CA PHE A 291 -15.42 -6.36 15.62
C PHE A 291 -16.11 -5.41 14.62
N SER A 292 -17.01 -5.96 13.81
CA SER A 292 -17.87 -5.16 12.92
C SER A 292 -18.74 -4.18 13.71
N PRO A 293 -19.26 -3.12 13.08
CA PRO A 293 -20.10 -2.12 13.78
C PRO A 293 -21.32 -2.73 14.49
N LEU A 294 -21.95 -3.72 13.88
CA LEU A 294 -23.10 -4.42 14.47
C LEU A 294 -22.72 -5.20 15.73
N ILE A 295 -21.62 -5.96 15.65
CA ILE A 295 -21.10 -6.73 16.79
C ILE A 295 -20.60 -5.81 17.90
N MET A 296 -20.00 -4.66 17.56
CA MET A 296 -19.61 -3.65 18.55
C MET A 296 -20.80 -3.07 19.29
N LYS A 297 -21.92 -2.84 18.60
CA LYS A 297 -23.15 -2.35 19.23
C LYS A 297 -23.75 -3.38 20.18
N LEU A 298 -23.84 -4.64 19.79
CA LEU A 298 -24.23 -5.73 20.69
C LEU A 298 -23.36 -5.76 21.96
N ARG A 299 -22.04 -5.61 21.79
CA ARG A 299 -21.12 -5.56 22.94
C ARG A 299 -21.37 -4.35 23.85
N GLU A 300 -21.66 -3.16 23.31
CA GLU A 300 -21.97 -1.96 24.09
C GLU A 300 -23.24 -2.18 24.92
N GLU A 301 -24.29 -2.79 24.35
CA GLU A 301 -25.53 -3.09 25.06
C GLU A 301 -25.30 -4.08 26.22
N HIS A 302 -24.46 -5.10 26.01
CA HIS A 302 -24.13 -6.05 27.07
C HIS A 302 -23.23 -5.48 28.17
N LYS A 303 -22.36 -4.52 27.89
CA LYS A 303 -21.52 -3.86 28.93
C LYS A 303 -22.34 -3.17 30.02
N THR A 304 -23.54 -2.73 29.70
CA THR A 304 -24.44 -2.08 30.66
C THR A 304 -25.18 -3.05 31.58
N ILE A 305 -25.11 -4.38 31.29
CA ILE A 305 -25.88 -5.45 31.98
C ILE A 305 -24.94 -6.42 32.75
N PHE A 306 -23.69 -6.02 33.09
CA PHE A 306 -22.79 -6.91 33.83
C PHE A 306 -23.34 -7.18 35.25
N ASP A 307 -24.04 -8.31 35.33
CA ASP A 307 -24.42 -9.01 36.58
C ASP A 307 -23.44 -10.17 36.82
N GLU A 308 -23.21 -10.56 38.08
CA GLU A 308 -22.35 -11.68 38.47
C GLU A 308 -22.77 -13.06 37.87
N SER A 309 -23.92 -13.13 37.22
CA SER A 309 -24.51 -14.32 36.55
C SER A 309 -24.19 -14.42 35.05
N TYR A 310 -23.26 -13.62 34.47
CA TYR A 310 -22.95 -13.65 33.07
C TYR A 310 -22.41 -15.02 32.62
N ASP A 311 -23.18 -15.70 31.78
CA ASP A 311 -22.74 -16.92 31.09
C ASP A 311 -22.31 -16.59 29.65
N PRO A 312 -21.01 -16.68 29.33
CA PRO A 312 -20.50 -16.40 27.97
C PRO A 312 -21.13 -17.29 26.88
N SER A 313 -21.65 -18.47 27.22
CA SER A 313 -22.28 -19.37 26.24
C SER A 313 -23.62 -18.86 25.73
N ASN A 314 -24.29 -18.00 26.49
CA ASN A 314 -25.55 -17.35 26.13
C ASN A 314 -25.37 -15.94 25.56
N ASP A 315 -24.13 -15.48 25.40
CA ASP A 315 -23.87 -14.18 24.81
C ASP A 315 -24.40 -14.10 23.37
N ALA A 316 -25.07 -13.01 23.04
CA ALA A 316 -25.65 -12.80 21.73
C ALA A 316 -24.62 -12.92 20.58
N ILE A 317 -23.38 -12.45 20.83
CA ILE A 317 -22.28 -12.52 19.86
C ILE A 317 -21.88 -13.99 19.62
N VAL A 318 -21.78 -14.79 20.69
CA VAL A 318 -21.46 -16.22 20.58
C VAL A 318 -22.56 -16.97 19.85
N ARG A 319 -23.82 -16.67 20.13
CA ARG A 319 -24.98 -17.27 19.44
C ARG A 319 -24.95 -16.98 17.95
N ILE A 320 -24.64 -15.74 17.56
CA ILE A 320 -24.54 -15.32 16.16
C ILE A 320 -23.39 -16.04 15.47
N PHE A 321 -22.17 -16.04 16.04
CA PHE A 321 -21.04 -16.70 15.42
C PHE A 321 -21.16 -18.21 15.39
N ASN A 322 -21.73 -18.86 16.44
CA ASN A 322 -22.05 -20.28 16.40
C ASN A 322 -23.04 -20.62 15.27
N LYS A 323 -24.07 -19.77 15.07
CA LYS A 323 -25.04 -19.96 13.97
C LYS A 323 -24.37 -19.77 12.61
N LEU A 324 -23.48 -18.79 12.44
CA LEU A 324 -22.70 -18.62 11.22
C LEU A 324 -21.82 -19.83 10.92
N VAL A 325 -21.13 -20.39 11.92
CA VAL A 325 -20.29 -21.58 11.77
C VAL A 325 -21.14 -22.83 11.49
N GLU A 326 -22.32 -22.95 12.11
CA GLU A 326 -23.27 -24.07 11.88
C GLU A 326 -23.79 -24.03 10.44
N VAL A 327 -24.21 -22.85 9.95
CA VAL A 327 -24.83 -22.67 8.64
C VAL A 327 -23.82 -22.67 7.52
N TYR A 328 -22.61 -22.14 7.76
CA TYR A 328 -21.50 -22.00 6.79
C TYR A 328 -20.21 -22.63 7.34
N PRO A 329 -20.18 -23.96 7.54
CA PRO A 329 -19.03 -24.66 8.10
C PRO A 329 -17.78 -24.58 7.21
N GLU A 330 -17.94 -24.31 5.91
CA GLU A 330 -16.86 -24.14 4.94
C GLU A 330 -16.16 -22.75 5.00
N GLU A 331 -16.70 -21.80 5.80
CA GLU A 331 -16.18 -20.44 5.86
C GLU A 331 -15.24 -20.23 7.06
N PRO A 332 -13.92 -20.25 6.88
CA PRO A 332 -12.96 -20.21 7.98
C PRO A 332 -13.02 -18.92 8.80
N HIS A 333 -13.41 -17.79 8.19
CA HIS A 333 -13.45 -16.51 8.88
C HIS A 333 -14.53 -16.41 9.94
N PHE A 334 -15.66 -17.15 9.82
CA PHE A 334 -16.66 -17.18 10.89
C PHE A 334 -16.11 -17.86 12.13
N THR A 335 -15.46 -19.02 11.97
CA THR A 335 -14.78 -19.74 13.06
C THR A 335 -13.65 -18.90 13.67
N ALA A 336 -12.90 -18.19 12.84
CA ALA A 336 -11.83 -17.29 13.30
C ALA A 336 -12.37 -16.09 14.12
N HIS A 337 -13.52 -15.53 13.75
CA HIS A 337 -14.14 -14.45 14.53
C HIS A 337 -14.77 -14.95 15.84
N LEU A 338 -15.25 -16.19 15.89
CA LEU A 338 -15.60 -16.84 17.15
C LEU A 338 -14.37 -17.01 18.05
N ALA A 339 -13.22 -17.44 17.49
CA ALA A 339 -11.96 -17.46 18.24
C ALA A 339 -11.58 -16.08 18.78
N ARG A 340 -11.78 -15.03 17.97
CA ARG A 340 -11.54 -13.63 18.37
C ARG A 340 -12.40 -13.22 19.57
N PHE A 341 -13.68 -13.65 19.62
CA PHE A 341 -14.52 -13.42 20.79
C PHE A 341 -13.89 -14.05 22.04
N TYR A 342 -13.44 -15.30 21.96
CA TYR A 342 -12.80 -15.98 23.08
C TYR A 342 -11.49 -15.33 23.51
N PHE A 343 -10.70 -14.73 22.61
CA PHE A 343 -9.47 -14.05 22.96
C PHE A 343 -9.70 -12.70 23.66
N TYR A 344 -10.67 -11.92 23.19
CA TYR A 344 -10.81 -10.51 23.63
C TYR A 344 -11.94 -10.26 24.62
N ILE A 345 -13.00 -11.08 24.59
CA ILE A 345 -14.19 -10.88 25.42
C ILE A 345 -14.20 -11.90 26.57
N ASP A 346 -14.37 -13.18 26.26
CA ASP A 346 -14.47 -14.27 27.25
C ASP A 346 -13.11 -14.59 27.91
N LYS A 347 -12.00 -14.28 27.25
CA LYS A 347 -10.63 -14.60 27.70
C LYS A 347 -10.39 -16.11 27.89
N ASN A 348 -11.19 -16.94 27.25
CA ASN A 348 -11.01 -18.38 27.20
C ASN A 348 -10.05 -18.77 26.08
N TYR A 349 -8.75 -18.62 26.36
CA TYR A 349 -7.70 -18.84 25.36
C TYR A 349 -7.68 -20.27 24.83
N LYS A 350 -8.09 -21.28 25.64
CA LYS A 350 -8.19 -22.69 25.18
C LYS A 350 -9.19 -22.83 24.04
N LYS A 351 -10.42 -22.31 24.23
CA LYS A 351 -11.45 -22.30 23.17
C LYS A 351 -10.99 -21.42 21.97
N GLY A 352 -10.40 -20.27 22.26
CA GLY A 352 -9.90 -19.37 21.23
C GLY A 352 -8.87 -20.03 20.32
N PHE A 353 -7.83 -20.68 20.87
CA PHE A 353 -6.83 -21.39 20.07
C PHE A 353 -7.40 -22.60 19.33
N SER A 354 -8.29 -23.39 19.95
CA SER A 354 -8.95 -24.49 19.26
C SER A 354 -9.74 -24.03 18.03
N ASN A 355 -10.51 -22.94 18.14
CA ASN A 355 -11.29 -22.42 17.01
C ASN A 355 -10.40 -21.83 15.92
N ILE A 356 -9.32 -21.09 16.27
CA ILE A 356 -8.44 -20.52 15.23
C ILE A 356 -7.62 -21.60 14.52
N ASP A 357 -7.26 -22.69 15.21
CA ASP A 357 -6.58 -23.83 14.60
C ASP A 357 -7.50 -24.53 13.61
N SER A 358 -8.77 -24.76 13.98
CA SER A 358 -9.79 -25.29 13.07
C SER A 358 -10.01 -24.38 11.84
N ALA A 359 -10.01 -23.07 12.03
CA ALA A 359 -10.14 -22.12 10.92
C ALA A 359 -8.94 -22.15 9.95
N ILE A 360 -7.73 -22.32 10.48
CA ILE A 360 -6.50 -22.45 9.67
C ILE A 360 -6.54 -23.75 8.87
N GLU A 361 -6.87 -24.88 9.51
CA GLU A 361 -6.99 -26.18 8.86
C GLU A 361 -8.05 -26.17 7.76
N LEU A 362 -9.21 -25.54 8.03
CA LEU A 362 -10.27 -25.39 7.06
C LEU A 362 -9.85 -24.56 5.86
N SER A 363 -9.16 -23.44 6.08
CA SER A 363 -8.64 -22.59 5.00
C SER A 363 -7.64 -23.32 4.12
N GLU A 364 -6.78 -24.15 4.70
CA GLU A 364 -5.81 -24.96 3.97
C GLU A 364 -6.50 -26.03 3.12
N ASN A 365 -7.47 -26.73 3.70
CA ASN A 365 -8.21 -27.80 3.02
C ASN A 365 -9.06 -27.30 1.85
N GLU A 366 -9.75 -26.16 2.02
CA GLU A 366 -10.67 -25.61 1.00
C GLU A 366 -9.92 -24.87 -0.14
N ASN A 367 -8.84 -24.14 0.18
CA ASN A 367 -8.18 -23.26 -0.78
C ASN A 367 -6.80 -23.73 -1.21
N GLY A 368 -6.23 -24.78 -0.60
CA GLY A 368 -4.85 -25.21 -0.83
C GLY A 368 -3.79 -24.22 -0.28
N TYR A 369 -4.21 -23.17 0.40
CA TYR A 369 -3.35 -22.22 1.11
C TYR A 369 -4.10 -21.60 2.30
N VAL A 370 -3.36 -21.15 3.31
CA VAL A 370 -3.96 -20.49 4.48
C VAL A 370 -4.01 -18.98 4.27
N ASP A 371 -5.18 -18.37 4.50
CA ASP A 371 -5.30 -16.91 4.52
C ASP A 371 -4.41 -16.33 5.63
N PRO A 372 -3.44 -15.46 5.30
CA PRO A 372 -2.53 -14.88 6.29
C PRO A 372 -3.21 -14.10 7.42
N LEU A 373 -4.44 -13.61 7.21
CA LEU A 373 -5.21 -12.96 8.26
C LEU A 373 -5.56 -13.92 9.41
N LEU A 374 -5.66 -15.23 9.14
CA LEU A 374 -5.88 -16.25 10.17
C LEU A 374 -4.61 -16.42 11.04
N TYR A 375 -3.43 -16.42 10.43
CA TYR A 375 -2.16 -16.39 11.16
C TYR A 375 -2.02 -15.12 12.01
N HIS A 376 -2.39 -13.97 11.46
CA HIS A 376 -2.40 -12.71 12.21
C HIS A 376 -3.33 -12.82 13.43
N MET A 377 -4.53 -13.36 13.27
CA MET A 377 -5.48 -13.51 14.37
C MET A 377 -4.96 -14.47 15.45
N LYS A 378 -4.28 -15.56 15.07
CA LYS A 378 -3.65 -16.48 16.01
C LYS A 378 -2.51 -15.84 16.79
N ALA A 379 -1.64 -15.08 16.10
CA ALA A 379 -0.59 -14.30 16.75
C ALA A 379 -1.14 -13.28 17.76
N MET A 380 -2.20 -12.58 17.38
CA MET A 380 -2.90 -11.64 18.27
C MET A 380 -3.55 -12.33 19.48
N GLY A 381 -3.94 -13.61 19.37
CA GLY A 381 -4.41 -14.42 20.50
C GLY A 381 -3.32 -14.59 21.58
N TYR A 382 -2.07 -14.92 21.17
CA TYR A 382 -0.93 -14.97 22.09
C TYR A 382 -0.62 -13.59 22.69
N SER A 383 -0.58 -12.55 21.86
CA SER A 383 -0.40 -11.18 22.33
C SER A 383 -1.45 -10.78 23.38
N SER A 384 -2.72 -11.09 23.13
CA SER A 384 -3.81 -10.85 24.07
C SER A 384 -3.62 -11.59 25.40
N ARG A 385 -3.14 -12.83 25.40
CA ARG A 385 -2.87 -13.60 26.62
C ARG A 385 -1.74 -12.98 27.43
N ILE A 386 -0.66 -12.59 26.77
CA ILE A 386 0.48 -11.89 27.42
C ILE A 386 0.00 -10.62 28.11
N THR A 387 -0.74 -9.77 27.39
CA THR A 387 -1.14 -8.46 27.89
C THR A 387 -2.27 -8.49 28.94
N ASN A 388 -3.22 -9.39 28.79
CA ASN A 388 -4.41 -9.43 29.64
C ASN A 388 -4.29 -10.37 30.85
N VAL A 389 -3.47 -11.44 30.73
CA VAL A 389 -3.30 -12.43 31.80
C VAL A 389 -1.92 -12.25 32.46
N TYR A 390 -0.86 -12.57 31.75
CA TYR A 390 0.47 -12.65 32.34
C TYR A 390 0.97 -11.31 32.86
N ARG A 391 0.69 -10.21 32.18
CA ARG A 391 1.04 -8.86 32.64
C ARG A 391 0.43 -8.55 34.02
N LYS A 392 -0.82 -8.91 34.28
CA LYS A 392 -1.48 -8.66 35.55
C LYS A 392 -0.92 -9.52 36.66
N GLU A 393 -0.68 -10.79 36.36
CA GLU A 393 -0.15 -11.74 37.34
C GLU A 393 1.29 -11.42 37.72
N ILE A 394 2.15 -11.09 36.74
CA ILE A 394 3.55 -10.79 37.04
C ILE A 394 3.69 -9.50 37.85
N LEU A 395 2.88 -8.47 37.56
CA LEU A 395 2.89 -7.23 38.34
C LEU A 395 2.35 -7.43 39.77
N ARG A 396 1.39 -8.34 39.93
CA ARG A 396 0.91 -8.71 41.27
C ARG A 396 2.01 -9.45 42.06
N ASN A 397 2.61 -10.49 41.44
CA ASN A 397 3.66 -11.30 42.08
C ASN A 397 4.92 -10.48 42.37
N PHE A 398 5.23 -9.49 41.54
CA PHE A 398 6.34 -8.54 41.77
C PHE A 398 6.09 -7.69 43.03
N ARG A 399 4.87 -7.17 43.21
CA ARG A 399 4.49 -6.40 44.41
C ARG A 399 4.47 -7.26 45.66
N GLU A 400 4.14 -8.55 45.53
CA GLU A 400 4.13 -9.53 46.61
C GLU A 400 5.53 -10.14 46.90
N ASN A 401 6.59 -9.68 46.20
CA ASN A 401 7.96 -10.18 46.25
C ASN A 401 8.13 -11.69 45.96
N SER A 402 7.21 -12.29 45.17
CA SER A 402 7.31 -13.69 44.77
C SER A 402 8.22 -13.86 43.54
N LYS A 403 9.55 -13.92 43.77
CA LYS A 403 10.56 -14.02 42.70
C LYS A 403 10.41 -15.29 41.83
N SER A 404 10.10 -16.45 42.43
CA SER A 404 9.97 -17.73 41.71
C SER A 404 8.82 -17.70 40.73
N ASP A 405 7.69 -17.10 41.11
CA ASP A 405 6.50 -17.04 40.24
C ASP A 405 6.68 -15.99 39.13
N CYS A 406 7.40 -14.91 39.40
CA CYS A 406 7.80 -13.98 38.34
C CYS A 406 8.69 -14.65 37.28
N ILE A 407 9.63 -15.53 37.65
CA ILE A 407 10.49 -16.26 36.70
C ILE A 407 9.64 -17.19 35.85
N LYS A 408 8.75 -18.00 36.42
CA LYS A 408 7.86 -18.88 35.65
C LYS A 408 6.97 -18.11 34.67
N LEU A 409 6.41 -16.97 35.09
CA LEU A 409 5.61 -16.13 34.21
C LEU A 409 6.42 -15.49 33.08
N ARG A 410 7.67 -15.12 33.33
CA ARG A 410 8.60 -14.66 32.27
C ARG A 410 8.82 -15.75 31.21
N GLU A 411 9.08 -16.98 31.63
CA GLU A 411 9.22 -18.13 30.72
C GLU A 411 7.95 -18.34 29.87
N GLN A 412 6.77 -18.25 30.47
CA GLN A 412 5.50 -18.33 29.74
C GLN A 412 5.31 -17.17 28.74
N ILE A 413 5.70 -15.94 29.14
CA ILE A 413 5.67 -14.77 28.23
C ILE A 413 6.61 -14.99 27.04
N GLN A 414 7.82 -15.51 27.28
CA GLN A 414 8.79 -15.79 26.23
C GLN A 414 8.27 -16.86 25.26
N GLU A 415 7.74 -17.97 25.79
CA GLU A 415 7.16 -19.04 24.95
C GLU A 415 6.02 -18.55 24.07
N ASP A 416 5.09 -17.76 24.63
CA ASP A 416 3.96 -17.22 23.88
C ASP A 416 4.39 -16.14 22.87
N ALA A 417 5.38 -15.32 23.24
CA ALA A 417 5.93 -14.31 22.34
C ALA A 417 6.59 -14.97 21.11
N GLU A 418 7.37 -16.04 21.32
CA GLU A 418 7.98 -16.77 20.19
C GLU A 418 6.93 -17.41 19.26
N LYS A 419 5.86 -17.99 19.86
CA LYS A 419 4.74 -18.51 19.06
C LYS A 419 4.07 -17.38 18.26
N ALA A 420 3.82 -16.22 18.88
CA ALA A 420 3.27 -15.06 18.19
C ALA A 420 4.18 -14.60 17.06
N PHE A 421 5.49 -14.49 17.29
CA PHE A 421 6.49 -14.07 16.30
C PHE A 421 6.55 -15.02 15.10
N LYS A 422 6.43 -16.33 15.32
CA LYS A 422 6.33 -17.32 14.23
C LYS A 422 5.18 -16.98 13.29
N TYR A 423 3.99 -16.71 13.83
CA TYR A 423 2.81 -16.42 13.03
C TYR A 423 2.84 -14.99 12.43
N PHE A 424 3.33 -13.99 13.15
CA PHE A 424 3.57 -12.66 12.56
C PHE A 424 4.55 -12.70 11.39
N LYS A 425 5.60 -13.55 11.47
CA LYS A 425 6.51 -13.77 10.35
C LYS A 425 5.77 -14.33 9.14
N MET A 426 4.88 -15.31 9.30
CA MET A 426 4.08 -15.85 8.19
C MET A 426 3.22 -14.75 7.54
N VAL A 427 2.69 -13.80 8.34
CA VAL A 427 1.95 -12.64 7.83
C VAL A 427 2.87 -11.69 7.06
N ARG A 428 4.06 -11.38 7.58
CA ARG A 428 5.03 -10.51 6.89
C ARG A 428 5.47 -11.10 5.55
N ASP A 429 5.67 -12.41 5.51
CA ASP A 429 6.10 -13.12 4.29
C ASP A 429 5.01 -13.19 3.21
N SER A 430 3.75 -12.86 3.55
CA SER A 430 2.57 -13.03 2.67
C SER A 430 2.12 -11.78 1.90
N ASN A 431 2.87 -10.70 1.93
CA ASN A 431 2.57 -9.46 1.17
C ASN A 431 1.30 -8.67 1.58
N ILE A 432 0.79 -8.84 2.80
CA ILE A 432 -0.37 -8.06 3.31
C ILE A 432 0.07 -6.73 3.97
N GLY A 433 0.91 -5.94 3.33
CA GLY A 433 1.34 -4.65 3.86
C GLY A 433 2.11 -4.76 5.19
N VAL A 434 1.99 -3.73 6.06
CA VAL A 434 2.78 -3.61 7.30
C VAL A 434 2.10 -4.20 8.54
N ALA A 435 0.90 -4.78 8.43
CA ALA A 435 0.10 -5.22 9.60
C ALA A 435 0.83 -6.22 10.51
N GLY A 436 1.58 -7.17 9.92
CA GLY A 436 2.40 -8.12 10.68
C GLY A 436 3.52 -7.44 11.45
N HIS A 437 4.20 -6.46 10.84
CA HIS A 437 5.26 -5.68 11.49
C HIS A 437 4.72 -4.85 12.65
N VAL A 438 3.69 -4.04 12.41
CA VAL A 438 3.08 -3.16 13.42
C VAL A 438 2.61 -3.93 14.64
N SER A 439 1.94 -5.07 14.44
CA SER A 439 1.42 -5.88 15.55
C SER A 439 2.53 -6.53 16.35
N GLU A 440 3.60 -7.00 15.69
CA GLU A 440 4.75 -7.59 16.36
C GLU A 440 5.57 -6.55 17.14
N ILE A 441 5.80 -5.36 16.56
CA ILE A 441 6.43 -4.22 17.25
C ILE A 441 5.64 -3.85 18.50
N ASN A 442 4.31 -3.73 18.38
CA ASN A 442 3.45 -3.41 19.51
C ASN A 442 3.52 -4.45 20.63
N LEU A 443 3.59 -5.74 20.31
CA LEU A 443 3.78 -6.79 21.31
C LEU A 443 5.14 -6.65 22.01
N CYS A 444 6.21 -6.42 21.25
CA CYS A 444 7.55 -6.22 21.80
C CYS A 444 7.60 -5.00 22.74
N ILE A 445 7.00 -3.86 22.34
CA ILE A 445 6.90 -2.66 23.18
C ILE A 445 6.11 -2.95 24.46
N GLN A 446 4.99 -3.69 24.38
CA GLN A 446 4.18 -4.04 25.55
C GLN A 446 4.95 -4.92 26.55
N ILE A 447 5.81 -5.83 26.06
CA ILE A 447 6.66 -6.66 26.92
C ILE A 447 7.78 -5.82 27.53
N ALA A 448 8.39 -4.90 26.78
CA ALA A 448 9.40 -3.96 27.30
C ALA A 448 8.80 -3.00 28.34
N ASP A 449 7.60 -2.47 28.10
CA ASP A 449 6.86 -1.66 29.08
C ASP A 449 6.56 -2.46 30.36
N LEU A 450 6.25 -3.74 30.24
CA LEU A 450 6.04 -4.61 31.40
C LEU A 450 7.34 -4.71 32.21
N ALA A 451 8.48 -4.94 31.56
CA ALA A 451 9.79 -4.97 32.21
C ALA A 451 10.11 -3.65 32.92
N LYS A 452 9.80 -2.51 32.26
CA LYS A 452 9.96 -1.17 32.84
C LYS A 452 9.13 -0.96 34.12
N ASN A 453 7.92 -1.53 34.19
CA ASN A 453 7.07 -1.49 35.39
C ASN A 453 7.55 -2.40 36.53
N MET A 454 8.61 -3.18 36.34
CA MET A 454 9.25 -4.05 37.36
C MET A 454 10.56 -3.48 37.88
N ILE A 455 10.83 -2.21 37.64
CA ILE A 455 12.04 -1.52 38.12
C ILE A 455 11.83 -0.99 39.54
N ASN A 456 12.87 -1.00 40.36
CA ASN A 456 12.85 -0.31 41.64
C ASN A 456 13.05 1.21 41.44
N GLU A 457 12.51 2.05 42.32
CA GLU A 457 12.50 3.52 42.21
C GLU A 457 13.89 4.19 42.05
N THR A 458 14.96 3.48 42.33
CA THR A 458 16.35 4.00 42.29
C THR A 458 17.18 3.55 41.08
N GLU A 459 16.63 2.70 40.24
CA GLU A 459 17.32 2.07 39.09
C GLU A 459 16.81 2.62 37.76
N SER A 460 17.70 2.99 36.84
CA SER A 460 17.29 3.36 35.48
C SER A 460 16.87 2.13 34.69
N PHE A 461 16.07 2.31 33.62
CA PHE A 461 15.61 1.18 32.80
C PHE A 461 16.77 0.46 32.11
N ASP A 462 17.76 1.20 31.62
CA ASP A 462 18.95 0.61 30.99
C ASP A 462 19.79 -0.17 32.00
N GLU A 463 19.95 0.32 33.24
CA GLU A 463 20.62 -0.43 34.34
C GLU A 463 19.84 -1.72 34.65
N TYR A 464 18.51 -1.66 34.70
CA TYR A 464 17.70 -2.87 34.91
C TYR A 464 17.90 -3.87 33.77
N LEU A 465 17.93 -3.43 32.51
CA LEU A 465 18.11 -4.30 31.33
C LEU A 465 19.45 -5.05 31.33
N ILE A 466 20.50 -4.50 31.90
CA ILE A 466 21.80 -5.18 32.01
C ILE A 466 21.90 -6.10 33.25
N SER A 467 20.99 -5.97 34.21
CA SER A 467 20.88 -6.82 35.37
C SER A 467 20.33 -8.22 35.04
N ASP A 468 20.56 -9.20 35.91
CA ASP A 468 19.99 -10.56 35.74
C ASP A 468 18.46 -10.56 35.77
N GLY A 469 17.87 -9.54 36.42
CA GLY A 469 16.41 -9.35 36.46
C GLY A 469 15.83 -8.86 35.14
N GLY A 470 16.55 -8.09 34.33
CA GLY A 470 16.06 -7.38 33.14
C GLY A 470 16.52 -7.94 31.81
N LYS A 471 17.63 -8.70 31.76
CA LYS A 471 18.20 -9.24 30.48
C LYS A 471 17.21 -9.91 29.55
N TRP A 472 16.19 -10.55 30.09
CA TRP A 472 15.15 -11.23 29.33
C TRP A 472 14.36 -10.27 28.40
N ALA A 473 14.29 -8.98 28.72
CA ALA A 473 13.54 -7.99 27.98
C ALA A 473 14.34 -7.34 26.83
N VAL A 474 15.67 -7.43 26.85
CA VAL A 474 16.57 -6.80 25.87
C VAL A 474 16.22 -7.23 24.43
N GLN A 475 15.94 -8.52 24.22
CA GLN A 475 15.61 -9.07 22.90
C GLN A 475 14.36 -8.44 22.28
N TYR A 476 13.38 -8.03 23.08
CA TYR A 476 12.14 -7.42 22.59
C TYR A 476 12.36 -5.98 22.14
N ILE A 477 13.23 -5.24 22.81
CA ILE A 477 13.59 -3.87 22.41
C ILE A 477 14.37 -3.93 21.09
N ASP A 478 15.40 -4.78 21.03
CA ASP A 478 16.20 -4.98 19.81
C ASP A 478 15.30 -5.39 18.62
N ARG A 479 14.38 -6.32 18.86
CA ARG A 479 13.44 -6.78 17.82
C ARG A 479 12.46 -5.69 17.38
N ALA A 480 11.91 -4.92 18.33
CA ALA A 480 11.00 -3.84 18.00
C ALA A 480 11.67 -2.76 17.14
N GLU A 481 12.88 -2.35 17.48
CA GLU A 481 13.65 -1.37 16.70
C GLU A 481 14.05 -1.91 15.32
N THR A 482 14.44 -3.20 15.23
CA THR A 482 14.72 -3.88 13.95
C THR A 482 13.52 -3.85 13.01
N LEU A 483 12.36 -4.29 13.52
CA LEU A 483 11.13 -4.32 12.74
C LEU A 483 10.61 -2.91 12.41
N TRP A 484 10.85 -1.94 13.28
CA TRP A 484 10.52 -0.55 13.02
C TRP A 484 11.28 0.01 11.81
N GLU A 485 12.60 -0.25 11.73
CA GLU A 485 13.39 0.16 10.57
C GLU A 485 12.93 -0.54 9.28
N GLU A 486 12.58 -1.84 9.35
CA GLU A 486 11.98 -2.54 8.20
C GLU A 486 10.64 -1.92 7.80
N CYS A 487 9.79 -1.63 8.78
CA CYS A 487 8.46 -1.07 8.56
C CYS A 487 8.51 0.32 7.89
N LYS A 488 9.43 1.19 8.30
CA LYS A 488 9.64 2.51 7.67
C LYS A 488 9.96 2.41 6.18
N GLN A 489 10.65 1.34 5.77
CA GLN A 489 10.98 1.12 4.36
C GLN A 489 9.81 0.58 3.54
N LEU A 490 8.84 -0.06 4.19
CA LEU A 490 7.72 -0.76 3.55
C LEU A 490 6.42 0.05 3.52
N ALA A 491 6.28 1.03 4.40
CA ALA A 491 5.04 1.77 4.58
C ALA A 491 4.68 2.61 3.35
N SER A 492 3.42 2.53 2.95
CA SER A 492 2.79 3.44 1.99
C SER A 492 2.25 4.68 2.71
N ASP A 493 1.98 5.76 1.99
CA ASP A 493 1.51 7.04 2.55
C ASP A 493 0.30 6.90 3.52
N SER A 494 -0.54 5.89 3.31
CA SER A 494 -1.72 5.64 4.16
C SER A 494 -1.43 4.89 5.47
N ALA A 495 -0.26 4.30 5.63
CA ALA A 495 0.12 3.52 6.82
C ALA A 495 0.89 4.35 7.88
N TYR A 496 1.18 5.62 7.57
CA TYR A 496 2.05 6.47 8.41
C TYR A 496 1.45 6.89 9.73
N GLU A 497 0.12 7.11 9.79
CA GLU A 497 -0.54 7.52 11.04
C GLU A 497 -0.44 6.44 12.13
N ASP A 498 -0.50 5.16 11.74
CA ASP A 498 -0.27 4.04 12.65
C ASP A 498 1.20 3.97 13.16
N LEU A 499 2.13 4.55 12.40
CA LEU A 499 3.56 4.47 12.68
C LEU A 499 4.06 5.59 13.61
N ASP A 500 3.49 6.79 13.54
CA ASP A 500 3.88 7.92 14.40
C ASP A 500 3.78 7.57 15.91
N GLY A 501 2.69 6.91 16.30
CA GLY A 501 2.49 6.48 17.69
C GLY A 501 3.48 5.40 18.15
N ILE A 502 3.99 4.58 17.23
CA ILE A 502 5.02 3.56 17.54
C ILE A 502 6.35 4.23 17.82
N GLU A 503 6.74 5.20 17.02
CA GLU A 503 8.02 5.92 17.22
C GLU A 503 8.07 6.63 18.56
N GLU A 504 6.96 7.30 18.95
CA GLU A 504 6.87 7.96 20.25
C GLU A 504 6.98 6.97 21.41
N ARG A 505 6.31 5.81 21.29
CA ARG A 505 6.40 4.75 22.32
C ARG A 505 7.77 4.11 22.42
N LEU A 506 8.46 3.87 21.28
CA LEU A 506 9.85 3.39 21.29
C LEU A 506 10.78 4.41 21.94
N ARG A 507 10.61 5.70 21.65
CA ARG A 507 11.37 6.78 22.30
C ARG A 507 11.13 6.84 23.81
N SER A 508 9.91 6.56 24.28
CA SER A 508 9.56 6.56 25.70
C SER A 508 10.19 5.41 26.50
N LEU A 509 10.72 4.39 25.82
CA LEU A 509 11.44 3.29 26.47
C LEU A 509 12.89 3.63 26.81
N THR A 510 13.47 4.65 26.18
CA THR A 510 14.89 5.03 26.41
C THR A 510 15.02 6.14 27.44
N VAL A 511 16.11 6.10 28.22
CA VAL A 511 16.55 7.17 29.11
C VAL A 511 17.27 8.26 28.30
N SER A 512 18.04 9.16 28.94
CA SER A 512 18.87 10.09 28.19
C SER A 512 19.88 9.32 27.32
N ILE A 513 20.13 9.81 26.09
CA ILE A 513 20.98 9.12 25.11
C ILE A 513 22.39 8.95 25.65
N GLU A 514 22.92 9.96 26.38
CA GLU A 514 24.24 9.96 26.97
C GLU A 514 24.38 8.87 28.06
N GLU A 515 23.39 8.75 28.94
CA GLU A 515 23.39 7.71 29.98
C GLU A 515 23.29 6.31 29.36
N SER A 516 22.44 6.12 28.38
CA SER A 516 22.31 4.86 27.65
C SER A 516 23.63 4.42 27.02
N ILE A 517 24.35 5.34 26.36
CA ILE A 517 25.68 5.08 25.78
C ILE A 517 26.67 4.62 26.86
N GLN A 518 26.73 5.32 28.00
CA GLN A 518 27.67 4.98 29.06
C GLN A 518 27.37 3.60 29.66
N ILE A 519 26.11 3.30 29.93
CA ILE A 519 25.68 2.04 30.53
C ILE A 519 26.00 0.86 29.60
N TRP A 520 25.59 0.94 28.34
CA TRP A 520 25.78 -0.16 27.37
C TRP A 520 27.25 -0.35 27.00
N LYS A 521 28.04 0.72 26.91
CA LYS A 521 29.47 0.64 26.68
C LYS A 521 30.16 -0.08 27.80
N LYS A 522 29.91 0.32 29.05
CA LYS A 522 30.47 -0.31 30.25
C LYS A 522 30.02 -1.78 30.36
N TYR A 523 28.79 -2.09 30.03
CA TYR A 523 28.29 -3.48 30.01
C TYR A 523 29.06 -4.36 29.04
N ILE A 524 29.28 -3.91 27.80
CA ILE A 524 30.00 -4.64 26.75
C ILE A 524 31.47 -4.83 27.18
N GLU A 525 32.10 -3.81 27.73
CA GLU A 525 33.47 -3.88 28.26
C GLU A 525 33.61 -4.92 29.38
N ASN A 526 32.62 -4.99 30.30
CA ASN A 526 32.65 -5.90 31.44
C ASN A 526 32.35 -7.36 31.08
N VAL A 527 31.41 -7.60 30.18
CA VAL A 527 31.03 -8.97 29.79
C VAL A 527 32.03 -9.59 28.83
N GLY A 528 32.86 -8.76 28.18
CA GLY A 528 33.77 -9.17 27.10
C GLY A 528 33.08 -9.22 25.72
N ASN A 529 33.92 -9.31 24.67
CA ASN A 529 33.45 -9.11 23.30
C ASN A 529 32.61 -10.25 22.70
N LYS A 530 32.31 -11.34 23.42
CA LYS A 530 31.54 -12.47 22.90
C LYS A 530 30.14 -12.50 23.50
N GLY A 531 29.11 -12.76 22.66
CA GLY A 531 27.72 -12.93 23.11
C GLY A 531 26.95 -11.62 23.36
N CYS A 532 27.49 -10.46 22.96
CA CYS A 532 26.88 -9.14 23.19
C CYS A 532 26.25 -8.53 21.96
N THR A 533 25.82 -9.33 20.98
CA THR A 533 25.35 -8.82 19.68
C THR A 533 24.14 -7.88 19.80
N GLN A 534 23.17 -8.18 20.65
CA GLN A 534 22.02 -7.31 20.91
C GLN A 534 22.41 -6.01 21.61
N ALA A 535 23.28 -6.10 22.64
CA ALA A 535 23.77 -4.93 23.34
C ALA A 535 24.54 -3.98 22.41
N ARG A 536 25.37 -4.52 21.51
CA ARG A 536 26.07 -3.73 20.49
C ARG A 536 25.10 -3.04 19.53
N ARG A 537 24.00 -3.70 19.12
CA ARG A 537 22.97 -3.04 18.28
C ARG A 537 22.27 -1.90 19.01
N ILE A 538 21.92 -2.08 20.29
CA ILE A 538 21.32 -1.00 21.11
C ILE A 538 22.29 0.16 21.25
N LEU A 539 23.56 -0.12 21.60
CA LEU A 539 24.59 0.91 21.68
C LEU A 539 24.79 1.63 20.34
N ALA A 540 24.85 0.89 19.23
CA ALA A 540 24.98 1.46 17.90
C ALA A 540 23.82 2.41 17.55
N ARG A 541 22.58 2.03 17.87
CA ARG A 541 21.41 2.89 17.68
C ARG A 541 21.43 4.12 18.58
N SER A 542 21.94 4.01 19.81
CA SER A 542 22.15 5.15 20.70
C SER A 542 23.17 6.13 20.12
N TYR A 543 24.28 5.62 19.54
CA TYR A 543 25.24 6.45 18.82
C TYR A 543 24.63 7.12 17.58
N LEU A 544 23.78 6.44 16.81
CA LEU A 544 23.08 7.04 15.67
C LEU A 544 22.15 8.18 16.12
N LYS A 545 21.38 7.98 17.19
CA LYS A 545 20.53 9.03 17.78
C LYS A 545 21.37 10.23 18.28
N ALA A 546 22.52 9.99 18.90
CA ALA A 546 23.46 11.03 19.32
C ALA A 546 24.04 11.81 18.11
N ALA A 547 24.36 11.11 17.03
CA ALA A 547 24.86 11.72 15.80
C ALA A 547 23.81 12.61 15.12
N GLU A 548 22.52 12.26 15.19
CA GLU A 548 21.42 13.10 14.68
C GLU A 548 21.28 14.42 15.46
N GLN A 549 21.55 14.41 16.78
CA GLN A 549 21.42 15.58 17.66
C GLN A 549 22.67 16.47 17.68
N THR A 550 23.82 15.97 17.22
CA THR A 550 25.10 16.70 17.23
C THR A 550 25.21 17.58 16.00
N GLU A 551 25.61 18.84 16.16
CA GLU A 551 25.90 19.77 15.04
C GLU A 551 27.33 19.62 14.50
N SER A 552 28.28 19.20 15.33
CA SER A 552 29.69 19.06 14.97
C SER A 552 29.91 17.89 14.02
N LEU A 553 30.40 18.18 12.80
CA LEU A 553 30.74 17.17 11.78
C LEU A 553 31.83 16.19 12.26
N GLU A 554 32.78 16.66 13.04
CA GLU A 554 33.86 15.83 13.56
C GLU A 554 33.33 14.82 14.59
N ASN A 555 32.46 15.27 15.50
CA ASN A 555 31.83 14.39 16.49
C ASN A 555 30.89 13.39 15.80
N LYS A 556 30.13 13.79 14.78
CA LYS A 556 29.32 12.87 13.97
C LYS A 556 30.17 11.76 13.37
N LYS A 557 31.30 12.11 12.79
CA LYS A 557 32.22 11.14 12.18
C LYS A 557 32.70 10.11 13.19
N VAL A 558 33.08 10.56 14.40
CA VAL A 558 33.51 9.64 15.49
C VAL A 558 32.37 8.68 15.84
N LEU A 559 31.17 9.18 16.03
CA LEU A 559 30.02 8.36 16.38
C LEU A 559 29.69 7.32 15.29
N TYR A 560 29.71 7.72 14.02
CA TYR A 560 29.50 6.77 12.91
C TYR A 560 30.61 5.73 12.81
N MET A 561 31.86 6.09 13.09
CA MET A 561 32.97 5.12 13.12
C MET A 561 32.80 4.08 14.25
N GLU A 562 32.34 4.49 15.42
CA GLU A 562 32.00 3.56 16.51
C GLU A 562 30.90 2.58 16.09
N VAL A 563 29.84 3.07 15.43
CA VAL A 563 28.77 2.20 14.90
C VAL A 563 29.32 1.19 13.90
N VAL A 564 30.15 1.64 12.95
CA VAL A 564 30.81 0.79 11.96
C VAL A 564 31.58 -0.34 12.65
N HIS A 565 32.39 0.00 13.66
CA HIS A 565 33.17 -0.98 14.42
C HIS A 565 32.28 -2.01 15.13
N LEU A 566 31.24 -1.56 15.84
CA LEU A 566 30.29 -2.43 16.55
C LEU A 566 29.59 -3.41 15.59
N MET A 567 29.19 -2.93 14.43
CA MET A 567 28.50 -3.77 13.44
C MET A 567 29.45 -4.78 12.76
N GLU A 568 30.70 -4.41 12.52
CA GLU A 568 31.70 -5.37 12.00
C GLU A 568 31.98 -6.49 13.01
N CYS A 569 32.04 -6.18 14.30
CA CYS A 569 32.10 -7.19 15.36
C CYS A 569 30.86 -8.11 15.33
N ASN A 570 29.65 -7.53 15.21
CA ASN A 570 28.41 -8.30 15.14
C ASN A 570 28.32 -9.20 13.93
N ILE A 571 28.70 -8.72 12.74
CA ILE A 571 28.67 -9.53 11.49
C ILE A 571 29.64 -10.71 11.59
N SER A 572 30.76 -10.55 12.29
CA SER A 572 31.72 -11.66 12.48
C SER A 572 31.23 -12.72 13.48
N GLU A 573 30.35 -12.37 14.40
CA GLU A 573 29.83 -13.23 15.46
C GLU A 573 28.45 -13.81 15.14
N GLU A 574 27.53 -12.95 14.65
CA GLU A 574 26.13 -13.28 14.30
C GLU A 574 25.88 -12.97 12.82
N ASN A 575 26.35 -13.86 11.96
CA ASN A 575 26.40 -13.64 10.51
C ASN A 575 25.04 -13.68 9.81
N GLN A 576 23.96 -14.13 10.48
CA GLN A 576 22.62 -14.26 9.88
C GLN A 576 21.69 -13.04 10.17
N HIS A 577 22.09 -12.13 11.05
CA HIS A 577 21.25 -11.00 11.42
C HIS A 577 21.35 -9.88 10.35
N VAL A 578 20.30 -9.71 9.57
CA VAL A 578 20.23 -8.82 8.40
C VAL A 578 20.55 -7.37 8.73
N GLU A 579 20.11 -6.91 9.91
CA GLU A 579 20.21 -5.51 10.29
C GLU A 579 21.65 -5.04 10.54
N ASN A 580 22.54 -5.93 10.96
CA ASN A 580 23.95 -5.57 11.17
C ASN A 580 24.58 -4.96 9.90
N ILE A 581 24.32 -5.55 8.74
CA ILE A 581 24.85 -5.06 7.45
C ILE A 581 24.18 -3.73 7.05
N ARG A 582 22.89 -3.58 7.32
CA ARG A 582 22.15 -2.34 7.01
C ARG A 582 22.64 -1.17 7.86
N ILE A 583 22.71 -1.33 9.19
CA ILE A 583 23.25 -0.29 10.10
C ILE A 583 24.68 0.07 9.71
N TRP A 584 25.51 -0.94 9.41
CA TRP A 584 26.87 -0.71 8.95
C TRP A 584 26.91 0.13 7.66
N PHE A 585 26.11 -0.23 6.64
CA PHE A 585 26.08 0.50 5.38
C PHE A 585 25.56 1.92 5.53
N ASP A 586 24.47 2.11 6.28
CA ASP A 586 23.92 3.44 6.54
C ASP A 586 24.90 4.34 7.30
N SER A 587 25.73 3.76 8.15
CA SER A 587 26.77 4.50 8.89
C SER A 587 27.94 4.89 7.98
N ILE A 588 28.46 3.96 7.15
CA ILE A 588 29.55 4.32 6.21
C ILE A 588 29.11 5.36 5.17
N LYS A 589 27.84 5.33 4.79
CA LYS A 589 27.23 6.32 3.89
C LYS A 589 27.26 7.75 4.47
N GLN A 590 27.28 7.91 5.78
CA GLN A 590 27.34 9.21 6.45
C GLN A 590 28.80 9.69 6.71
N LEU A 591 29.80 8.84 6.45
CA LEU A 591 31.19 9.22 6.66
C LEU A 591 31.67 10.16 5.54
N GLU A 592 31.90 11.41 5.90
CA GLU A 592 32.57 12.37 5.01
C GLU A 592 34.08 12.12 5.05
N VAL A 593 34.60 11.43 4.03
CA VAL A 593 36.02 11.18 3.85
C VAL A 593 36.50 11.81 2.54
N GLU A 594 37.75 12.28 2.51
CA GLU A 594 38.34 12.92 1.31
C GLU A 594 38.45 11.93 0.14
N ASN A 595 38.79 10.67 0.43
CA ASN A 595 38.95 9.63 -0.59
C ASN A 595 37.75 8.66 -0.58
N GLN A 596 36.68 9.03 -1.29
CA GLN A 596 35.48 8.21 -1.43
C GLN A 596 35.73 6.91 -2.21
N ASP A 597 36.64 6.92 -3.18
CA ASP A 597 36.99 5.73 -3.98
C ASP A 597 37.58 4.64 -3.11
N GLN A 598 38.48 5.00 -2.18
CA GLN A 598 39.08 4.07 -1.24
C GLN A 598 38.00 3.49 -0.30
N LEU A 599 37.10 4.32 0.23
CA LEU A 599 35.98 3.87 1.08
C LEU A 599 35.11 2.87 0.35
N ILE A 600 34.75 3.12 -0.91
CA ILE A 600 33.96 2.23 -1.74
C ILE A 600 34.68 0.89 -1.98
N GLN A 601 35.97 0.93 -2.28
CA GLN A 601 36.79 -0.28 -2.48
C GLN A 601 36.82 -1.14 -1.21
N ASP A 602 37.10 -0.54 -0.07
CA ASP A 602 37.16 -1.23 1.22
C ASP A 602 35.78 -1.83 1.58
N ALA A 603 34.69 -1.09 1.32
CA ALA A 603 33.34 -1.58 1.50
C ALA A 603 33.01 -2.78 0.60
N ILE A 604 33.41 -2.73 -0.67
CA ILE A 604 33.21 -3.85 -1.62
C ILE A 604 33.99 -5.09 -1.19
N ILE A 605 35.23 -4.94 -0.70
CA ILE A 605 36.03 -6.06 -0.19
C ILE A 605 35.33 -6.77 0.97
N LYS A 606 34.80 -5.98 1.94
CA LYS A 606 34.03 -6.50 3.07
C LYS A 606 32.74 -7.18 2.61
N LEU A 607 31.97 -6.55 1.73
CA LEU A 607 30.71 -7.10 1.20
C LEU A 607 30.95 -8.39 0.40
N ASN A 608 32.03 -8.51 -0.38
CA ASN A 608 32.42 -9.74 -1.06
C ASN A 608 32.65 -10.89 -0.07
N ARG A 609 33.30 -10.60 1.07
CA ARG A 609 33.47 -11.59 2.12
C ARG A 609 32.13 -11.96 2.77
N TRP A 610 31.29 -10.99 3.08
CA TRP A 610 30.03 -11.23 3.78
C TRP A 610 28.97 -11.92 2.90
N VAL A 611 28.93 -11.68 1.60
CA VAL A 611 28.08 -12.42 0.66
C VAL A 611 28.29 -13.94 0.79
N ASN A 612 29.53 -14.38 0.96
CA ASN A 612 29.86 -15.80 1.10
C ASN A 612 29.59 -16.35 2.51
N LEU A 613 29.67 -15.49 3.54
CA LEU A 613 29.51 -15.89 4.95
C LEU A 613 28.04 -15.86 5.42
N THR A 614 27.28 -14.86 4.98
CA THR A 614 25.97 -14.56 5.57
C THR A 614 24.79 -14.97 4.67
N ASP A 615 25.01 -15.23 3.39
CA ASP A 615 23.96 -15.38 2.37
C ASP A 615 22.92 -14.24 2.36
N SER A 616 23.31 -13.05 2.85
CA SER A 616 22.45 -11.91 3.04
C SER A 616 22.09 -11.22 1.74
N VAL A 617 20.78 -11.02 1.50
CA VAL A 617 20.27 -10.26 0.35
C VAL A 617 20.80 -8.82 0.38
N ASP A 618 20.92 -8.22 1.58
CA ASP A 618 21.41 -6.86 1.75
C ASP A 618 22.89 -6.73 1.38
N ALA A 619 23.71 -7.75 1.66
CA ALA A 619 25.11 -7.77 1.21
C ALA A 619 25.22 -7.82 -0.32
N HIS A 620 24.37 -8.63 -1.00
CA HIS A 620 24.31 -8.66 -2.46
C HIS A 620 23.82 -7.31 -3.03
N TYR A 621 22.82 -6.71 -2.39
CA TYR A 621 22.25 -5.43 -2.79
C TYR A 621 23.28 -4.29 -2.70
N TYR A 622 23.91 -4.09 -1.53
CA TYR A 622 24.90 -3.03 -1.36
C TYR A 622 26.14 -3.23 -2.23
N ARG A 623 26.57 -4.48 -2.42
CA ARG A 623 27.67 -4.80 -3.37
C ARG A 623 27.32 -4.37 -4.79
N PHE A 624 26.12 -4.67 -5.26
CA PHE A 624 25.63 -4.26 -6.57
C PHE A 624 25.57 -2.74 -6.70
N VAL A 625 25.02 -2.04 -5.71
CA VAL A 625 24.90 -0.58 -5.69
C VAL A 625 26.26 0.10 -5.77
N LEU A 626 27.23 -0.32 -4.93
CA LEU A 626 28.57 0.26 -4.92
C LEU A 626 29.34 0.00 -6.23
N LYS A 627 29.20 -1.19 -6.78
CA LYS A 627 29.79 -1.52 -8.09
C LYS A 627 29.17 -0.70 -9.21
N PHE A 628 27.87 -0.42 -9.14
CA PHE A 628 27.21 0.48 -10.12
C PHE A 628 27.73 1.92 -10.00
N ILE A 629 27.88 2.44 -8.76
CA ILE A 629 28.43 3.80 -8.52
C ILE A 629 29.82 3.92 -9.11
N GLN A 630 30.70 2.92 -8.95
CA GLN A 630 32.03 2.90 -9.56
C GLN A 630 32.00 3.11 -11.08
N THR A 631 30.99 2.57 -11.77
CA THR A 631 30.86 2.77 -13.23
C THR A 631 30.45 4.20 -13.62
N ILE A 632 29.72 4.89 -12.75
CA ILE A 632 29.35 6.28 -12.96
C ILE A 632 30.58 7.18 -12.84
N ASP A 633 31.48 6.89 -11.89
CA ASP A 633 32.74 7.63 -11.66
C ASP A 633 33.82 7.31 -12.69
N GLY A 634 33.52 6.51 -13.70
CA GLY A 634 34.40 6.20 -14.81
C GLY A 634 35.32 4.99 -14.63
N SER A 635 35.18 4.23 -13.57
CA SER A 635 35.94 2.99 -13.36
C SER A 635 35.51 1.91 -14.36
N MET A 636 36.47 1.32 -15.06
CA MET A 636 36.22 0.18 -15.95
C MET A 636 36.05 -1.10 -15.13
N LEU A 637 34.84 -1.64 -15.13
CA LEU A 637 34.57 -2.98 -14.61
C LEU A 637 34.82 -4.04 -15.71
N ALA A 638 35.06 -5.27 -15.29
CA ALA A 638 35.11 -6.41 -16.21
C ALA A 638 33.80 -6.52 -16.98
N GLU A 639 33.91 -6.83 -18.30
CA GLU A 639 32.71 -6.96 -19.15
C GLU A 639 31.77 -8.03 -18.58
N GLY A 640 30.52 -7.67 -18.35
CA GLY A 640 29.50 -8.57 -17.80
C GLY A 640 29.47 -8.67 -16.28
N GLU A 641 30.33 -7.99 -15.51
CA GLU A 641 30.34 -8.05 -14.04
C GLU A 641 29.03 -7.50 -13.43
N LEU A 642 28.60 -6.32 -13.86
CA LEU A 642 27.34 -5.73 -13.35
C LEU A 642 26.08 -6.57 -13.67
N PRO A 643 25.88 -7.06 -14.91
CA PRO A 643 24.78 -7.97 -15.21
C PRO A 643 24.80 -9.27 -14.41
N LYS A 644 26.00 -9.79 -14.08
CA LYS A 644 26.15 -10.96 -13.21
C LYS A 644 25.68 -10.67 -11.79
N LEU A 645 26.16 -9.56 -11.19
CA LEU A 645 25.77 -9.15 -9.85
C LEU A 645 24.26 -8.86 -9.75
N LEU A 646 23.68 -8.27 -10.80
CA LEU A 646 22.23 -8.04 -10.86
C LEU A 646 21.43 -9.34 -10.89
N ARG A 647 21.90 -10.36 -11.64
CA ARG A 647 21.25 -11.68 -11.66
C ARG A 647 21.33 -12.37 -10.30
N GLU A 648 22.47 -12.33 -9.64
CA GLU A 648 22.66 -12.87 -8.29
C GLU A 648 21.70 -12.18 -7.30
N LEU A 649 21.64 -10.85 -7.31
CA LEU A 649 20.71 -10.09 -6.47
C LEU A 649 19.25 -10.46 -6.73
N LYS A 650 18.81 -10.50 -7.99
CA LYS A 650 17.43 -10.87 -8.34
C LYS A 650 17.07 -12.29 -7.89
N GLN A 651 17.99 -13.23 -8.01
CA GLN A 651 17.80 -14.62 -7.57
C GLN A 651 17.65 -14.70 -6.05
N LYS A 652 18.49 -14.00 -5.30
CA LYS A 652 18.49 -14.02 -3.82
C LYS A 652 17.31 -13.24 -3.22
N SER A 653 16.83 -12.21 -3.92
CA SER A 653 15.75 -11.34 -3.42
C SER A 653 14.34 -11.85 -3.73
N THR A 654 14.16 -13.03 -4.30
CA THR A 654 12.84 -13.57 -4.72
C THR A 654 11.84 -13.65 -3.58
N SER A 655 12.30 -13.97 -2.36
CA SER A 655 11.48 -14.06 -1.15
C SER A 655 11.27 -12.72 -0.42
N LYS A 656 11.98 -11.65 -0.83
CA LYS A 656 11.82 -10.33 -0.17
C LYS A 656 10.49 -9.69 -0.55
N TYR A 657 9.74 -9.30 0.46
CA TYR A 657 8.56 -8.47 0.31
C TYR A 657 8.96 -7.08 -0.26
N ASN A 658 8.14 -6.54 -1.15
CA ASN A 658 8.40 -5.23 -1.80
C ASN A 658 9.81 -5.09 -2.43
N ARG A 659 10.36 -6.21 -2.95
CA ARG A 659 11.67 -6.20 -3.63
C ARG A 659 11.79 -5.15 -4.72
N THR A 660 10.64 -4.69 -5.25
CA THR A 660 10.55 -3.66 -6.30
C THR A 660 10.51 -2.23 -5.75
N VAL A 661 10.44 -2.04 -4.44
CA VAL A 661 10.46 -0.70 -3.83
C VAL A 661 11.90 -0.17 -3.86
N THR A 662 12.07 1.06 -4.34
CA THR A 662 13.38 1.72 -4.36
C THR A 662 13.83 2.02 -2.94
N GLN A 663 15.01 1.55 -2.57
CA GLN A 663 15.62 1.75 -1.25
C GLN A 663 16.45 3.03 -1.20
N HIS A 664 17.24 3.28 -2.24
CA HIS A 664 18.12 4.43 -2.33
C HIS A 664 17.97 5.13 -3.67
N TRP A 665 18.09 6.46 -3.65
CA TRP A 665 18.17 7.32 -4.84
C TRP A 665 19.56 7.93 -4.93
N LEU A 666 20.04 8.19 -6.16
CA LEU A 666 21.30 8.86 -6.39
C LEU A 666 21.09 10.39 -6.45
N SER A 667 21.70 11.12 -5.52
CA SER A 667 21.67 12.58 -5.43
C SER A 667 22.83 13.22 -6.17
N LYS A 668 22.63 14.44 -6.65
CA LYS A 668 23.72 15.29 -7.15
C LYS A 668 24.54 15.92 -6.01
N ASN A 669 24.00 15.91 -4.80
CA ASN A 669 24.65 16.39 -3.59
C ASN A 669 25.44 15.24 -2.97
N GLY A 670 26.75 15.36 -2.90
CA GLY A 670 27.65 14.29 -2.46
C GLY A 670 28.39 13.60 -3.59
N LYS A 671 29.41 12.82 -3.24
CA LYS A 671 30.21 12.00 -4.16
C LYS A 671 30.27 10.56 -3.66
N GLY A 672 30.41 9.63 -4.58
CA GLY A 672 30.54 8.23 -4.25
C GLY A 672 29.36 7.72 -3.41
N ILE A 673 29.65 7.07 -2.26
CA ILE A 673 28.64 6.51 -1.38
C ILE A 673 27.73 7.56 -0.71
N ASN A 674 28.27 8.76 -0.45
CA ASN A 674 27.52 9.87 0.16
C ASN A 674 26.45 10.46 -0.79
N ALA A 675 26.51 10.17 -2.08
CA ALA A 675 25.47 10.54 -3.03
C ALA A 675 24.17 9.70 -2.89
N LEU A 676 24.21 8.61 -2.14
CA LEU A 676 23.06 7.75 -1.90
C LEU A 676 22.15 8.35 -0.82
N ILE A 677 20.95 8.76 -1.20
CA ILE A 677 19.90 9.19 -0.26
C ILE A 677 18.87 8.07 -0.07
N THR A 678 18.49 7.83 1.18
CA THR A 678 17.46 6.84 1.51
C THR A 678 16.09 7.32 0.99
N ASN A 679 15.28 6.40 0.52
CA ASN A 679 13.92 6.71 0.04
C ASN A 679 13.01 7.07 1.22
N ASN A 680 12.92 8.36 1.52
CA ASN A 680 12.13 8.90 2.63
C ASN A 680 10.80 9.51 2.15
N ARG A 681 10.22 8.99 1.06
CA ARG A 681 8.96 9.54 0.49
C ARG A 681 7.83 9.68 1.50
N ASN A 682 7.98 9.06 2.61
CA ASN A 682 6.93 8.79 3.57
C ASN A 682 7.13 9.46 4.94
N ARG A 683 7.92 10.48 5.07
CA ARG A 683 8.02 11.26 6.32
C ARG A 683 7.12 12.50 6.25
N LYS A 684 6.65 12.99 7.41
CA LYS A 684 5.92 14.27 7.55
C LYS A 684 6.59 15.45 6.85
N ASN A 685 7.89 15.34 6.57
CA ASN A 685 8.72 16.28 5.83
C ASN A 685 9.12 15.72 4.46
N ALA A 686 8.25 14.95 3.80
CA ALA A 686 8.53 14.44 2.47
C ALA A 686 8.77 15.61 1.51
N VAL A 687 9.94 15.59 0.88
CA VAL A 687 10.32 16.56 -0.15
C VAL A 687 9.34 16.43 -1.32
N SER A 688 8.85 17.54 -1.85
CA SER A 688 7.94 17.52 -3.00
C SER A 688 8.58 16.81 -4.20
N GLU A 689 7.76 16.25 -5.13
CA GLU A 689 8.31 15.62 -6.34
C GLU A 689 9.26 16.54 -7.12
N GLU A 690 8.94 17.84 -7.19
CA GLU A 690 9.76 18.82 -7.89
C GLU A 690 11.11 19.05 -7.19
N GLU A 691 11.11 19.11 -5.87
CA GLU A 691 12.35 19.21 -5.08
C GLU A 691 13.17 17.93 -5.18
N MET A 692 12.53 16.77 -5.17
CA MET A 692 13.21 15.49 -5.34
C MET A 692 13.90 15.42 -6.71
N VAL A 693 13.24 15.81 -7.80
CA VAL A 693 13.85 15.88 -9.14
C VAL A 693 15.04 16.85 -9.16
N LYS A 694 14.94 17.98 -8.44
CA LYS A 694 16.05 18.96 -8.35
C LYS A 694 17.25 18.42 -7.59
N THR A 695 17.07 17.48 -6.67
CA THR A 695 18.18 16.89 -5.88
C THR A 695 18.84 15.71 -6.57
N MET A 696 18.19 15.08 -7.55
CA MET A 696 18.70 13.88 -8.21
C MET A 696 19.91 14.13 -9.11
N PHE A 697 20.83 13.17 -9.11
CA PHE A 697 21.84 13.05 -10.15
C PHE A 697 21.20 12.44 -11.40
N LEU A 698 21.28 13.16 -12.52
CA LEU A 698 20.66 12.75 -13.78
C LEU A 698 21.66 12.01 -14.66
N LEU A 699 21.36 10.75 -14.94
CA LEU A 699 22.08 9.94 -15.90
C LEU A 699 21.47 10.07 -17.30
N THR A 700 22.26 9.74 -18.32
CA THR A 700 21.79 9.66 -19.70
C THR A 700 21.76 8.19 -20.13
N GLY A 701 20.64 7.75 -20.68
CA GLY A 701 20.46 6.41 -21.21
C GLY A 701 19.65 6.42 -22.50
N ARG A 702 19.28 5.23 -22.98
CA ARG A 702 18.41 5.04 -24.15
C ARG A 702 17.24 4.16 -23.80
N ILE A 703 16.06 4.49 -24.34
CA ILE A 703 14.88 3.64 -24.20
C ILE A 703 15.14 2.33 -24.93
N SER A 704 15.06 1.22 -24.20
CA SER A 704 15.31 -0.12 -24.71
C SER A 704 14.25 -0.55 -25.73
N SER A 705 14.64 -1.42 -26.65
CA SER A 705 13.68 -2.14 -27.50
C SER A 705 12.80 -3.13 -26.72
N ASN A 706 13.20 -3.46 -25.51
CA ASN A 706 12.43 -4.27 -24.55
C ASN A 706 11.32 -3.41 -23.88
N TYR A 707 10.43 -2.87 -24.70
CA TYR A 707 9.27 -2.10 -24.26
C TYR A 707 8.06 -3.03 -24.21
N VAL A 708 7.74 -3.53 -22.99
CA VAL A 708 6.70 -4.56 -22.83
C VAL A 708 5.29 -3.98 -23.02
N ASN A 709 4.98 -2.90 -22.30
CA ASN A 709 3.71 -2.17 -22.38
C ASN A 709 3.85 -0.79 -21.73
N ASP A 710 2.77 -0.03 -21.68
CA ASP A 710 2.76 1.33 -21.15
C ASP A 710 2.98 1.42 -19.61
N SER A 711 3.06 0.30 -18.91
CA SER A 711 3.42 0.24 -17.49
C SER A 711 4.79 -0.39 -17.25
N HIS A 712 5.45 -0.92 -18.27
CA HIS A 712 6.65 -1.73 -18.13
C HIS A 712 7.62 -1.54 -19.30
N ALA A 713 8.66 -0.77 -19.08
CA ALA A 713 9.71 -0.50 -20.06
C ALA A 713 11.07 -0.31 -19.38
N TYR A 714 12.14 -0.23 -20.19
CA TYR A 714 13.50 -0.15 -19.69
C TYR A 714 14.31 0.94 -20.41
N ILE A 715 15.26 1.52 -19.66
CA ILE A 715 16.29 2.41 -20.17
C ILE A 715 17.62 1.66 -20.10
N VAL A 716 18.35 1.58 -21.17
CA VAL A 716 19.71 1.00 -21.18
C VAL A 716 20.71 2.07 -20.77
N CYS A 717 21.46 1.80 -19.71
CA CYS A 717 22.52 2.67 -19.21
C CYS A 717 23.62 1.78 -18.59
N HIS A 718 24.90 2.06 -18.85
CA HIS A 718 26.06 1.25 -18.39
C HIS A 718 25.93 -0.26 -18.63
N GLY A 719 25.32 -0.66 -19.76
CA GLY A 719 25.13 -2.07 -20.12
C GLY A 719 24.04 -2.82 -19.33
N ILE A 720 23.23 -2.10 -18.55
CA ILE A 720 22.12 -2.66 -17.75
C ILE A 720 20.80 -2.04 -18.17
N GLU A 721 19.74 -2.84 -18.12
CA GLU A 721 18.37 -2.39 -18.26
C GLU A 721 17.82 -1.85 -16.92
N ILE A 722 17.43 -0.58 -16.92
CA ILE A 722 16.88 0.15 -15.79
C ILE A 722 15.37 0.26 -15.99
N TYR A 723 14.61 -0.29 -15.06
CA TYR A 723 13.14 -0.28 -15.13
C TYR A 723 12.57 1.13 -14.99
N PHE A 724 11.54 1.44 -15.79
CA PHE A 724 10.67 2.59 -15.59
C PHE A 724 9.22 2.27 -16.01
N ASN A 725 8.29 3.10 -15.53
CA ASN A 725 6.89 3.02 -15.91
C ASN A 725 6.55 4.16 -16.87
N PRO A 726 6.34 3.89 -18.17
CA PRO A 726 6.02 4.92 -19.17
C PRO A 726 4.78 5.74 -18.82
N SER A 727 3.70 5.12 -18.34
CA SER A 727 2.47 5.83 -17.96
C SER A 727 2.65 6.82 -16.82
N ALA A 728 3.69 6.65 -16.00
CA ALA A 728 4.05 7.57 -14.91
C ALA A 728 4.97 8.72 -15.34
N THR A 729 5.31 8.83 -16.63
CA THR A 729 6.18 9.91 -17.18
C THR A 729 5.38 11.11 -17.69
N LYS A 730 4.14 11.31 -17.23
CA LYS A 730 3.24 12.39 -17.68
C LYS A 730 2.98 12.42 -19.20
N GLY A 731 3.07 11.27 -19.86
CA GLY A 731 2.84 11.14 -21.29
C GLY A 731 4.02 11.55 -22.18
N GLU A 732 5.17 11.90 -21.61
CA GLU A 732 6.38 12.29 -22.37
C GLU A 732 7.02 11.10 -23.10
N ILE A 733 6.84 9.87 -22.59
CA ILE A 733 7.45 8.66 -23.14
C ILE A 733 6.40 7.63 -23.55
N SER A 734 6.53 7.16 -24.79
CA SER A 734 5.69 6.11 -25.36
C SER A 734 6.54 5.12 -26.18
N LYS A 735 5.91 4.10 -26.73
CA LYS A 735 6.56 3.10 -27.60
C LYS A 735 7.25 3.72 -28.82
N VAL A 736 6.81 4.89 -29.27
CA VAL A 736 7.40 5.63 -30.40
C VAL A 736 8.81 6.14 -30.06
N ASN A 737 9.13 6.28 -28.79
CA ASN A 737 10.41 6.83 -28.32
C ASN A 737 11.51 5.76 -28.14
N ILE A 738 11.27 4.49 -28.56
CA ILE A 738 12.28 3.42 -28.50
C ILE A 738 13.55 3.84 -29.22
N GLY A 739 14.70 3.67 -28.56
CA GLY A 739 16.03 4.04 -29.05
C GLY A 739 16.40 5.51 -28.83
N GLN A 740 15.48 6.36 -28.43
CA GLN A 740 15.77 7.77 -28.11
C GLN A 740 16.55 7.90 -26.80
N ARG A 741 17.33 8.96 -26.69
CA ARG A 741 18.07 9.29 -25.48
C ARG A 741 17.18 10.02 -24.47
N VAL A 742 17.37 9.69 -23.21
CA VAL A 742 16.67 10.29 -22.09
C VAL A 742 17.62 10.64 -20.97
N LYS A 743 17.34 11.74 -20.26
CA LYS A 743 17.93 11.99 -18.93
C LYS A 743 16.95 11.45 -17.87
N PHE A 744 17.47 10.87 -16.80
CA PHE A 744 16.65 10.31 -15.74
C PHE A 744 17.41 10.24 -14.42
N GLY A 745 16.72 10.36 -13.29
CA GLY A 745 17.25 10.08 -11.96
C GLY A 745 17.26 8.57 -11.68
N LEU A 746 18.34 8.09 -11.06
CA LEU A 746 18.56 6.68 -10.79
C LEU A 746 18.26 6.35 -9.33
N GLY A 747 17.56 5.23 -9.12
CA GLY A 747 17.39 4.59 -7.83
C GLY A 747 17.67 3.10 -7.88
N PHE A 748 17.76 2.47 -6.72
CA PHE A 748 18.11 1.07 -6.54
C PHE A 748 17.06 0.36 -5.67
N SER A 749 16.61 -0.80 -6.11
CA SER A 749 15.73 -1.72 -5.40
C SER A 749 16.37 -3.10 -5.33
N TYR A 750 15.82 -4.00 -4.52
CA TYR A 750 16.28 -5.41 -4.51
C TYR A 750 15.99 -6.15 -5.82
N ASP A 751 15.11 -5.62 -6.67
CA ASP A 751 14.85 -6.12 -8.03
C ASP A 751 15.75 -5.47 -9.09
N GLY A 752 16.65 -4.57 -8.68
CA GLY A 752 17.59 -3.89 -9.54
C GLY A 752 17.36 -2.39 -9.66
N PRO A 753 18.05 -1.73 -10.60
CA PRO A 753 17.98 -0.28 -10.75
C PRO A 753 16.65 0.18 -11.36
N ARG A 754 16.19 1.37 -10.93
CA ARG A 754 14.93 1.98 -11.33
C ARG A 754 15.12 3.45 -11.68
N ALA A 755 14.47 3.89 -12.73
CA ALA A 755 14.41 5.31 -13.04
C ALA A 755 13.31 6.00 -12.22
N TYR A 756 13.56 7.24 -11.81
CA TYR A 756 12.54 8.09 -11.20
C TYR A 756 11.65 8.66 -12.31
N ASN A 757 10.43 8.16 -12.44
CA ASN A 757 9.57 8.42 -13.59
C ASN A 757 9.36 9.92 -13.87
N SER A 758 9.11 10.73 -12.84
CA SER A 758 8.92 12.18 -12.98
C SER A 758 10.17 12.96 -13.38
N SER A 759 11.36 12.35 -13.36
CA SER A 759 12.62 12.95 -13.79
C SER A 759 12.98 12.65 -15.24
N ILE A 760 12.26 11.71 -15.88
CA ILE A 760 12.59 11.25 -17.23
C ILE A 760 12.23 12.34 -18.25
N LYS A 761 13.23 12.79 -19.01
CA LYS A 761 13.07 13.78 -20.06
C LYS A 761 13.74 13.30 -21.34
N LEU A 762 13.02 13.42 -22.45
CA LEU A 762 13.60 13.23 -23.77
C LEU A 762 14.65 14.32 -24.01
N LEU A 763 15.81 13.91 -24.50
CA LEU A 763 16.82 14.83 -24.98
C LEU A 763 16.43 15.21 -26.41
N GLY A 764 16.02 16.48 -26.59
CA GLY A 764 15.71 17.03 -27.90
C GLY A 764 16.95 17.11 -28.80
N MET A 765 16.72 17.22 -30.10
CA MET A 765 17.82 17.34 -31.07
C MET A 765 18.68 18.61 -30.86
N ASP A 766 18.19 19.61 -30.16
CA ASP A 766 18.83 20.92 -29.98
C ASP A 766 19.87 21.02 -28.86
N GLU A 767 19.88 20.12 -27.89
CA GLU A 767 20.91 20.07 -26.83
C GLU A 767 22.28 19.50 -27.31
N PHE A 768 22.39 19.14 -28.61
CA PHE A 768 23.62 18.62 -29.22
C PHE A 768 24.47 19.66 -29.97
N ASN A 769 24.11 20.93 -29.90
CA ASN A 769 24.74 21.98 -30.73
C ASN A 769 26.05 22.60 -30.18
N GLU A 770 26.76 21.94 -29.27
CA GLU A 770 28.16 22.27 -29.01
C GLU A 770 29.08 21.39 -29.85
N ASN A 771 29.42 21.79 -31.04
CA ASN A 771 30.28 21.20 -32.06
C ASN A 771 29.54 20.44 -33.18
N LYS A 772 28.85 21.16 -34.05
CA LYS A 772 28.55 20.68 -35.41
C LYS A 772 29.88 20.54 -36.18
N ARG A 773 30.47 19.34 -36.17
CA ARG A 773 31.38 18.97 -37.25
C ARG A 773 30.51 18.52 -38.42
N GLU A 774 30.63 19.19 -39.57
CA GLU A 774 30.01 18.69 -40.81
C GLU A 774 30.61 17.31 -41.08
N ILE A 775 29.71 16.33 -41.34
CA ILE A 775 30.13 14.96 -41.63
C ILE A 775 30.46 14.90 -43.11
N GLU A 776 31.71 14.64 -43.41
CA GLU A 776 32.23 14.50 -44.78
C GLU A 776 32.74 13.09 -44.99
N ASN A 777 32.78 12.67 -46.27
CA ASN A 777 33.33 11.40 -46.66
C ASN A 777 34.81 11.30 -46.22
N GLY A 778 35.20 10.15 -45.69
CA GLY A 778 36.57 9.84 -45.29
C GLY A 778 36.92 10.21 -43.84
N ILE A 779 36.10 10.97 -43.10
CA ILE A 779 36.38 11.26 -41.72
C ILE A 779 36.09 10.06 -40.79
N ILE A 780 36.82 9.98 -39.69
CA ILE A 780 36.57 8.99 -38.64
C ILE A 780 35.62 9.63 -37.59
N VAL A 781 34.53 8.92 -37.33
CA VAL A 781 33.49 9.37 -36.40
C VAL A 781 33.29 8.31 -35.30
N LYS A 782 32.95 8.74 -34.09
CA LYS A 782 32.52 7.83 -33.05
C LYS A 782 31.05 7.45 -33.25
N CYS A 783 30.77 6.18 -33.22
CA CYS A 783 29.45 5.62 -33.48
C CYS A 783 28.98 4.75 -32.32
N GLU A 784 27.70 4.84 -32.02
CA GLU A 784 27.02 4.00 -31.03
C GLU A 784 26.02 3.10 -31.73
N VAL A 785 26.03 1.80 -31.42
CA VAL A 785 25.12 0.81 -31.99
C VAL A 785 23.68 1.02 -31.50
N ILE A 786 22.76 1.21 -32.45
CA ILE A 786 21.34 1.40 -32.16
C ILE A 786 20.56 0.10 -32.38
N LYS A 787 20.89 -0.64 -33.44
CA LYS A 787 20.15 -1.83 -33.84
C LYS A 787 20.99 -2.75 -34.72
N ASN A 788 20.89 -4.07 -34.50
CA ASN A 788 21.40 -5.07 -35.42
C ASN A 788 20.30 -5.53 -36.38
N LEU A 789 20.55 -5.40 -37.66
CA LEU A 789 19.70 -5.89 -38.74
C LEU A 789 20.39 -7.09 -39.42
N GLU A 790 19.67 -7.83 -40.23
CA GLU A 790 20.19 -9.07 -40.88
C GLU A 790 21.55 -8.88 -41.60
N HIS A 791 21.72 -7.78 -42.33
CA HIS A 791 22.95 -7.51 -43.09
C HIS A 791 23.68 -6.24 -42.62
N TYR A 792 23.17 -5.50 -41.64
CA TYR A 792 23.72 -4.20 -41.26
C TYR A 792 23.65 -4.00 -39.73
N VAL A 793 24.64 -3.32 -39.22
CA VAL A 793 24.61 -2.72 -37.88
C VAL A 793 24.24 -1.25 -38.05
N ARG A 794 23.10 -0.84 -37.48
CA ARG A 794 22.70 0.54 -37.51
C ARG A 794 23.30 1.28 -36.32
N VAL A 795 23.90 2.43 -36.61
CA VAL A 795 24.62 3.22 -35.62
C VAL A 795 24.19 4.67 -35.67
N ARG A 796 24.35 5.38 -34.57
CA ARG A 796 24.27 6.83 -34.50
C ARG A 796 25.67 7.40 -34.47
N ILE A 797 25.89 8.46 -35.20
CA ILE A 797 27.14 9.19 -35.14
C ILE A 797 27.12 10.12 -33.95
N ILE A 798 28.05 9.91 -32.99
CA ILE A 798 28.12 10.72 -31.77
C ILE A 798 28.57 12.15 -32.12
N GLY A 799 27.81 13.13 -31.63
CA GLY A 799 28.05 14.58 -31.96
C GLY A 799 27.32 15.02 -33.23
N SER A 800 26.44 14.20 -33.81
CA SER A 800 25.62 14.56 -34.97
C SER A 800 24.20 14.03 -34.82
N SER A 801 23.21 14.67 -35.45
CA SER A 801 21.84 14.19 -35.58
C SER A 801 21.68 13.08 -36.62
N GLU A 802 22.75 12.76 -37.34
CA GLU A 802 22.68 11.83 -38.47
C GLU A 802 22.92 10.36 -38.05
N MET A 803 22.34 9.48 -38.82
CA MET A 803 22.41 8.02 -38.60
C MET A 803 23.33 7.38 -39.63
N GLY A 804 24.00 6.32 -39.19
CA GLY A 804 24.86 5.51 -40.03
C GLY A 804 24.44 4.03 -40.09
N SER A 805 24.94 3.32 -41.07
CA SER A 805 24.84 1.88 -41.20
C SER A 805 26.18 1.29 -41.61
N ILE A 806 26.56 0.19 -40.94
CA ILE A 806 27.78 -0.57 -41.22
C ILE A 806 27.34 -1.95 -41.73
N HIS A 807 27.78 -2.34 -42.92
CA HIS A 807 27.54 -3.70 -43.41
C HIS A 807 28.26 -4.71 -42.52
N VAL A 808 27.68 -5.89 -42.28
CA VAL A 808 28.27 -6.91 -41.36
C VAL A 808 29.69 -7.35 -41.82
N ASN A 809 30.01 -7.28 -43.10
CA ASN A 809 31.34 -7.57 -43.64
C ASN A 809 32.37 -6.44 -43.40
N GLU A 810 31.92 -5.27 -42.98
CA GLU A 810 32.73 -4.09 -42.67
C GLU A 810 33.03 -3.97 -41.18
N LEU A 811 32.65 -4.98 -40.39
CA LEU A 811 32.99 -5.07 -38.97
C LEU A 811 34.41 -5.57 -38.78
N LYS A 812 35.18 -4.96 -37.83
CA LYS A 812 36.56 -5.34 -37.47
C LYS A 812 36.57 -6.04 -36.12
N LYS A 813 37.54 -6.94 -35.93
CA LYS A 813 37.73 -7.63 -34.62
C LYS A 813 37.67 -6.61 -33.45
N PRO A 814 36.99 -6.95 -32.37
CA PRO A 814 36.48 -8.27 -31.95
C PRO A 814 35.10 -8.65 -32.55
N TYR A 815 34.52 -7.88 -33.45
CA TYR A 815 33.20 -8.09 -34.07
C TYR A 815 33.32 -8.79 -35.44
N SER A 816 32.27 -9.50 -35.81
CA SER A 816 32.11 -10.19 -37.09
C SER A 816 30.63 -10.33 -37.46
N ALA A 817 30.32 -10.90 -38.62
CA ALA A 817 28.93 -11.18 -39.01
C ALA A 817 28.21 -12.09 -37.99
N ASP A 818 28.94 -13.06 -37.39
CA ASP A 818 28.40 -14.00 -36.39
C ASP A 818 28.48 -13.46 -34.95
N LYS A 819 29.42 -12.53 -34.68
CA LYS A 819 29.61 -11.91 -33.34
C LYS A 819 29.48 -10.39 -33.46
N ARG A 820 28.24 -9.93 -33.49
CA ARG A 820 27.92 -8.51 -33.68
C ARG A 820 28.12 -7.68 -32.42
N PRO A 821 28.40 -6.38 -32.55
CA PRO A 821 28.44 -5.51 -31.38
C PRO A 821 27.05 -5.39 -30.73
N ASN A 822 27.00 -5.32 -29.40
CA ASN A 822 25.77 -5.14 -28.66
C ASN A 822 25.22 -3.72 -28.86
N ILE A 823 23.91 -3.54 -28.72
CA ILE A 823 23.27 -2.23 -28.70
C ILE A 823 23.86 -1.41 -27.55
N GLY A 824 24.24 -0.16 -27.83
CA GLY A 824 24.95 0.72 -26.91
C GLY A 824 26.48 0.66 -26.96
N ASN A 825 27.08 -0.33 -27.65
CA ASN A 825 28.53 -0.32 -27.86
C ASN A 825 28.96 0.90 -28.66
N VAL A 826 30.07 1.52 -28.24
CA VAL A 826 30.65 2.68 -28.90
C VAL A 826 31.97 2.26 -29.54
N PHE A 827 32.16 2.63 -30.78
CA PHE A 827 33.40 2.40 -31.55
C PHE A 827 33.62 3.50 -32.60
N GLU A 828 34.81 3.52 -33.17
CA GLU A 828 35.17 4.44 -34.26
C GLU A 828 34.92 3.78 -35.63
N ALA A 829 34.32 4.54 -36.54
CA ALA A 829 34.06 4.09 -37.89
C ALA A 829 34.34 5.22 -38.87
N LYS A 830 34.80 4.89 -40.07
CA LYS A 830 35.09 5.81 -41.15
C LYS A 830 33.85 6.01 -42.01
N VAL A 831 33.54 7.25 -42.32
CA VAL A 831 32.42 7.61 -43.18
C VAL A 831 32.77 7.33 -44.61
N LEU A 832 31.97 6.53 -45.32
CA LEU A 832 32.17 6.18 -46.73
C LEU A 832 31.38 7.10 -47.65
N MET A 833 30.08 7.10 -47.54
CA MET A 833 29.19 7.92 -48.38
C MET A 833 27.82 8.10 -47.74
N LYS A 834 27.07 9.10 -48.21
CA LYS A 834 25.68 9.30 -47.88
C LYS A 834 24.77 8.57 -48.87
N LYS A 835 23.80 7.78 -48.37
CA LYS A 835 22.87 7.02 -49.23
C LYS A 835 21.45 7.19 -48.76
N PHE A 836 20.51 7.35 -49.71
CA PHE A 836 19.10 7.43 -49.39
C PHE A 836 18.52 6.04 -49.05
N ASP A 837 17.89 5.91 -47.89
CA ASP A 837 17.20 4.69 -47.46
C ASP A 837 15.71 4.76 -47.88
N ASN A 838 15.37 4.03 -48.95
CA ASN A 838 14.02 4.02 -49.51
C ASN A 838 12.96 3.52 -48.53
N ALA A 839 13.31 2.67 -47.58
CA ALA A 839 12.38 2.12 -46.58
C ALA A 839 12.02 3.12 -45.47
N LYS A 840 12.86 4.12 -45.24
CA LYS A 840 12.65 5.14 -44.18
C LYS A 840 12.50 6.57 -44.72
N HIS A 841 12.59 6.77 -46.04
CA HIS A 841 12.55 8.09 -46.68
C HIS A 841 13.53 9.08 -46.06
N CYS A 842 14.74 8.67 -45.71
CA CYS A 842 15.77 9.52 -45.15
C CYS A 842 17.18 9.13 -45.62
N ASP A 843 18.09 10.08 -45.59
CA ASP A 843 19.50 9.87 -45.87
C ASP A 843 20.21 9.19 -44.72
N ILE A 844 21.05 8.19 -45.01
CA ILE A 844 21.85 7.46 -44.01
C ILE A 844 23.28 7.38 -44.49
N TRP A 845 24.23 7.59 -43.56
CA TRP A 845 25.64 7.42 -43.82
C TRP A 845 26.04 5.93 -43.88
N GLN A 846 26.74 5.52 -44.89
CA GLN A 846 27.43 4.24 -44.90
C GLN A 846 28.79 4.40 -44.23
N LEU A 847 29.11 3.47 -43.33
CA LEU A 847 30.31 3.54 -42.51
C LEU A 847 31.05 2.18 -42.55
N THR A 848 32.34 2.20 -42.28
CA THR A 848 33.20 1.00 -42.16
C THR A 848 33.99 1.08 -40.85
N MET A 849 34.19 -0.05 -40.19
CA MET A 849 35.17 -0.18 -39.10
C MET A 849 36.60 -0.43 -39.61
N ASN A 850 36.78 -0.68 -40.89
CA ASN A 850 38.12 -0.82 -41.51
C ASN A 850 38.66 0.59 -41.79
N THR A 851 39.46 1.13 -40.88
CA THR A 851 40.06 2.46 -40.95
C THR A 851 41.38 2.49 -41.72
N ASP A 852 41.93 1.32 -42.03
CA ASP A 852 43.24 1.18 -42.67
C ASP A 852 43.09 1.03 -44.18
N ASN A 853 43.42 2.06 -44.93
CA ASN A 853 43.75 2.17 -46.35
C ASN A 853 42.77 1.78 -47.47
N ALA A 854 42.77 2.66 -48.46
CA ALA A 854 42.25 2.51 -49.85
C ALA A 854 40.72 2.64 -49.98
N ILE A 855 40.21 3.88 -49.77
CA ILE A 855 38.80 4.22 -50.04
C ILE A 855 38.46 4.16 -51.52
N GLN A 856 39.40 4.43 -52.41
CA GLN A 856 39.15 4.47 -53.85
C GLN A 856 38.78 3.10 -54.45
N ASP A 857 39.47 2.05 -54.03
CA ASP A 857 39.26 0.71 -54.58
C ASP A 857 37.93 0.08 -54.18
N ILE A 858 37.45 0.32 -52.95
CA ILE A 858 36.19 -0.25 -52.45
C ILE A 858 34.95 0.45 -53.03
N ILE A 859 35.04 1.74 -53.29
CA ILE A 859 33.95 2.52 -53.92
C ILE A 859 33.82 2.13 -55.40
N GLU A 860 34.91 1.96 -56.11
CA GLU A 860 34.88 1.47 -57.50
C GLU A 860 34.44 0.01 -57.60
N GLU A 861 34.91 -0.88 -56.75
CA GLU A 861 34.54 -2.31 -56.78
C GLU A 861 33.06 -2.55 -56.39
N THR A 862 32.49 -1.84 -55.43
CA THR A 862 31.08 -2.01 -55.04
C THR A 862 30.11 -1.27 -55.97
N ALA A 863 30.42 -0.10 -56.45
CA ALA A 863 29.56 0.65 -57.36
C ALA A 863 29.61 0.13 -58.79
N VAL A 864 30.80 -0.13 -59.29
CA VAL A 864 31.03 -0.68 -60.64
C VAL A 864 30.63 -2.15 -60.72
N GLY A 865 30.96 -2.98 -59.73
CA GLY A 865 30.56 -4.37 -59.66
C GLY A 865 29.07 -4.60 -59.60
N ARG A 866 28.30 -3.72 -58.91
CA ARG A 866 26.84 -3.75 -58.92
C ARG A 866 26.24 -3.22 -60.20
N ALA A 867 26.79 -2.21 -60.83
CA ALA A 867 26.32 -1.67 -62.09
C ALA A 867 26.52 -2.74 -63.19
N LEU A 868 27.65 -3.44 -63.23
CA LEU A 868 27.93 -4.51 -64.19
C LEU A 868 27.04 -5.74 -63.99
N ARG A 869 26.72 -6.15 -62.76
CA ARG A 869 25.76 -7.25 -62.48
C ARG A 869 24.32 -6.88 -62.84
N LEU A 870 23.94 -5.63 -62.70
CA LEU A 870 22.58 -5.14 -63.05
C LEU A 870 22.42 -4.91 -64.57
N SER A 871 23.50 -4.70 -65.30
CA SER A 871 23.49 -4.50 -66.76
C SER A 871 23.59 -5.81 -67.55
N GLY A 872 23.78 -6.97 -66.94
CA GLY A 872 23.80 -8.24 -67.67
C GLY A 872 24.99 -8.47 -68.59
N ILE A 873 26.05 -7.62 -68.50
CA ILE A 873 27.25 -7.74 -69.35
C ILE A 873 28.20 -8.78 -68.68
N LYS A 874 28.29 -9.97 -69.27
CA LYS A 874 29.34 -10.92 -68.94
C LYS A 874 30.69 -10.38 -69.48
N ASN A 875 31.67 -10.19 -68.68
CA ASN A 875 33.03 -9.99 -69.12
C ASN A 875 33.60 -11.31 -69.71
N HIS A 876 34.04 -11.18 -70.89
CA HIS A 876 35.04 -12.10 -71.47
C HIS A 876 36.42 -11.71 -71.02
#